data_10f030757098e4f81b238b2190c31d89
#
_entry.id   10f030757098e4f81b238b2190c31d89
#
_cell.length_a   1.000
_cell.length_b   1.000
_cell.length_c   1.000
_cell.angle_alpha   90.00
_cell.angle_beta   90.00
_cell.angle_gamma   90.00
#
_symmetry.space_group_name_H-M   'P 1'
#
loop_
_entity.id
_entity.type
_entity.pdbx_description
1 polymer ?
#
loop_
_entity_poly.entity_id
_entity_poly.type
_entity_poly.pdbx_seq_one_letter_code
_entity_poly.pdbx_strand_id
1 'polypeptide(L)'
;MQEKKLFLLDAFALIFRAYYALIRSPRITSTGKNTNAQFGFTNTLLELLNKEKPTHMAVVFDTAAATERHTDYEHYKANRQEAPEDLLAAVPDIKKLIRAFNIPVLEKDGYEADDVIGTLALEAADLGYTVYMVTPDKDYGQVVRDNVFIYKPSYQGNGAEIHGPKEVCERWGIKNVSQVIDMLALMGDAVDNIPGIPGVGEKTAAKLLAEYETVENVLANADKIKGAMGQKVMNGKESAIMSKKLATIITNAPVPFHEEDFSVKEWNKEALSEVFASLEFRTLAKRLLGEGGNAPTPEKKEAVPTDLFGNPLKQPTNYSSATTTVQEIVFEEKEETTAPVNLITIEQNPHEYFLVNDDEAVKQLVAQLSSPKEIAFDTETTNVDANLADLVGLSFCWEKGKAYYVNVPEERDAVIRLLEQFKPIFDREDITWVGQNIKYDLLMLKWYGFGLKGKLYDTMLVHYVVEPDGKHGMDAMSEKYLSYQPVSIETLIGKGKNQKSMRDVDIETVKEYAAEDADVTLQLKQELHPLLDKKIVRKVFEEVENPLVPVLVDMEFEGVGIDVPFLNDYSKVLEDDIRIAEANVFQHSGVKFNLGSPKQLGEVLFDLLKLDPSAKKTKTGQYATGEDVLVKLKNKHAIIEDILSYRELTKLKSTYVDALPTLINQKTGRVHTNFNQAIAVTGRLSSTNPNLQNIPIRTDRGREIRKAFISRGEGFQLISADYSQIELRIVAAISGDESMIEAFRQNKDIHTATSAKVYGVPESEVTPQMRRAAKAVNFGIIYGQSAWGLAENLGISRTEAKSIIDNYFREYPFIKKYMDEQINFAREHGYVQTLLGRKRWLRDITSANQTVRGFAERNAINTPVQGTAADMIKLAMIEVHKKLKASTLQTKMILQVHDELVFDVPDNEVEAAKKLIVEGMQSAMKLPNEVPVIAEAGAGKNWLEAH
;
A
#
# COMPACT_ATOMS: atom_id res chain seq x y z
N MET A 1 -27.54 -32.59 26.00
CA MET A 1 -27.72 -31.15 26.28
C MET A 1 -26.89 -30.43 25.24
N GLN A 2 -27.43 -29.41 24.62
CA GLN A 2 -26.68 -28.63 23.64
C GLN A 2 -25.54 -27.93 24.36
N GLU A 3 -24.32 -27.95 23.81
CA GLU A 3 -23.16 -27.29 24.37
C GLU A 3 -23.43 -25.78 24.48
N LYS A 4 -23.30 -25.17 25.67
CA LYS A 4 -23.52 -23.76 25.89
C LYS A 4 -22.26 -22.98 25.48
N LYS A 5 -22.34 -22.20 24.39
CA LYS A 5 -21.25 -21.40 23.85
C LYS A 5 -21.55 -19.90 24.04
N LEU A 6 -20.71 -19.22 24.79
CA LEU A 6 -20.77 -17.76 24.99
C LEU A 6 -19.66 -17.06 24.22
N PHE A 7 -20.00 -16.07 23.38
CA PHE A 7 -19.05 -15.20 22.69
C PHE A 7 -19.11 -13.79 23.28
N LEU A 8 -18.00 -13.33 23.85
CA LEU A 8 -17.83 -11.98 24.38
C LEU A 8 -16.93 -11.20 23.46
N LEU A 9 -17.46 -10.15 22.83
CA LEU A 9 -16.78 -9.38 21.79
C LEU A 9 -16.21 -8.08 22.37
N ASP A 10 -14.92 -7.87 22.21
CA ASP A 10 -14.25 -6.60 22.46
C ASP A 10 -14.58 -5.63 21.31
N ALA A 11 -15.44 -4.67 21.58
CA ALA A 11 -15.99 -3.80 20.55
C ALA A 11 -14.93 -2.96 19.84
N PHE A 12 -14.10 -2.22 20.60
CA PHE A 12 -13.14 -1.32 19.99
C PHE A 12 -12.06 -2.07 19.23
N ALA A 13 -11.57 -3.20 19.74
CA ALA A 13 -10.59 -4.03 19.03
C ALA A 13 -11.13 -4.48 17.65
N LEU A 14 -12.39 -4.88 17.58
CA LEU A 14 -13.05 -5.29 16.32
C LEU A 14 -13.38 -4.09 15.42
N ILE A 15 -13.80 -2.96 15.98
CA ILE A 15 -14.12 -1.72 15.24
C ILE A 15 -12.87 -1.15 14.58
N PHE A 16 -11.75 -1.05 15.32
CA PHE A 16 -10.46 -0.62 14.78
C PHE A 16 -10.01 -1.52 13.64
N ARG A 17 -10.06 -2.82 13.85
CA ARG A 17 -9.73 -3.80 12.82
C ARG A 17 -10.60 -3.62 11.57
N ALA A 18 -11.89 -3.49 11.70
CA ALA A 18 -12.83 -3.31 10.60
C ALA A 18 -12.57 -2.01 9.82
N TYR A 19 -12.31 -0.92 10.53
CA TYR A 19 -12.02 0.38 9.93
C TYR A 19 -10.75 0.36 9.07
N TYR A 20 -9.64 -0.16 9.63
CA TYR A 20 -8.36 -0.18 8.94
C TYR A 20 -8.28 -1.22 7.82
N ALA A 21 -9.04 -2.30 7.89
CA ALA A 21 -9.12 -3.29 6.81
C ALA A 21 -9.63 -2.68 5.49
N LEU A 22 -10.49 -1.65 5.57
CA LEU A 22 -11.09 -0.98 4.41
C LEU A 22 -10.53 0.41 4.14
N ILE A 23 -9.44 0.81 4.80
CA ILE A 23 -8.90 2.18 4.70
C ILE A 23 -8.42 2.54 3.29
N ARG A 24 -7.97 1.56 2.51
CA ARG A 24 -7.50 1.76 1.12
C ARG A 24 -8.64 1.79 0.10
N SER A 25 -9.82 1.30 0.47
CA SER A 25 -11.02 1.30 -0.36
C SER A 25 -12.23 1.65 0.50
N PRO A 26 -12.35 2.93 0.94
CA PRO A 26 -13.33 3.33 1.93
C PRO A 26 -14.75 3.23 1.37
N ARG A 27 -15.67 2.71 2.19
CA ARG A 27 -17.11 2.72 1.92
C ARG A 27 -17.70 4.02 2.42
N ILE A 28 -18.22 4.83 1.51
CA ILE A 28 -18.78 6.14 1.83
C ILE A 28 -20.21 6.19 1.32
N THR A 29 -21.14 6.60 2.18
CA THR A 29 -22.55 6.80 1.80
C THR A 29 -22.68 7.97 0.83
N SER A 30 -23.85 8.07 0.18
CA SER A 30 -24.19 9.20 -0.70
C SER A 30 -24.15 10.55 0.04
N THR A 31 -24.26 10.55 1.36
CA THR A 31 -24.15 11.73 2.23
C THR A 31 -22.71 12.03 2.69
N GLY A 32 -21.73 11.25 2.25
CA GLY A 32 -20.32 11.46 2.59
C GLY A 32 -19.84 10.80 3.89
N LYS A 33 -20.68 9.96 4.52
CA LYS A 33 -20.34 9.27 5.76
C LYS A 33 -19.48 8.04 5.47
N ASN A 34 -18.33 7.93 6.12
CA ASN A 34 -17.51 6.73 6.06
C ASN A 34 -18.16 5.60 6.89
N THR A 35 -18.37 4.45 6.26
CA THR A 35 -19.05 3.29 6.89
C THR A 35 -18.15 2.05 6.98
N ASN A 36 -16.84 2.20 6.84
CA ASN A 36 -15.87 1.10 6.92
C ASN A 36 -16.02 0.29 8.20
N ALA A 37 -16.05 0.99 9.34
CA ALA A 37 -16.14 0.37 10.66
C ALA A 37 -17.46 -0.40 10.81
N GLN A 38 -18.58 0.25 10.45
CA GLN A 38 -19.91 -0.36 10.53
C GLN A 38 -20.03 -1.60 9.64
N PHE A 39 -19.54 -1.51 8.41
CA PHE A 39 -19.59 -2.61 7.45
C PHE A 39 -18.73 -3.79 7.88
N GLY A 40 -17.46 -3.54 8.22
CA GLY A 40 -16.55 -4.60 8.62
C GLY A 40 -16.96 -5.26 9.94
N PHE A 41 -17.43 -4.48 10.93
CA PHE A 41 -17.97 -5.00 12.17
C PHE A 41 -19.20 -5.89 11.93
N THR A 42 -20.14 -5.41 11.10
CA THR A 42 -21.34 -6.20 10.76
C THR A 42 -20.99 -7.55 10.10
N ASN A 43 -20.01 -7.56 9.19
CA ASN A 43 -19.58 -8.81 8.55
C ASN A 43 -18.92 -9.77 9.57
N THR A 44 -18.07 -9.26 10.47
CA THR A 44 -17.47 -10.09 11.53
C THR A 44 -18.55 -10.68 12.45
N LEU A 45 -19.54 -9.87 12.83
CA LEU A 45 -20.67 -10.33 13.65
C LEU A 45 -21.48 -11.42 12.94
N LEU A 46 -21.79 -11.23 11.66
CA LEU A 46 -22.50 -12.22 10.83
C LEU A 46 -21.69 -13.50 10.64
N GLU A 47 -20.38 -13.39 10.49
CA GLU A 47 -19.51 -14.57 10.39
C GLU A 47 -19.57 -15.40 11.68
N LEU A 48 -19.45 -14.77 12.84
CA LEU A 48 -19.57 -15.45 14.14
C LEU A 48 -20.94 -16.12 14.31
N LEU A 49 -22.02 -15.41 14.01
CA LEU A 49 -23.38 -15.93 14.14
C LEU A 49 -23.65 -17.13 13.22
N ASN A 50 -23.12 -17.11 11.98
CA ASN A 50 -23.39 -18.14 10.98
C ASN A 50 -22.46 -19.36 11.10
N LYS A 51 -21.16 -19.15 11.34
CA LYS A 51 -20.15 -20.22 11.39
C LYS A 51 -20.08 -20.88 12.77
N GLU A 52 -19.95 -20.08 13.83
CA GLU A 52 -19.74 -20.59 15.18
C GLU A 52 -21.04 -20.96 15.89
N LYS A 53 -22.16 -20.40 15.46
CA LYS A 53 -23.52 -20.64 15.98
C LYS A 53 -23.56 -20.53 17.51
N PRO A 54 -23.16 -19.38 18.10
CA PRO A 54 -23.15 -19.18 19.53
C PRO A 54 -24.56 -19.37 20.10
N THR A 55 -24.66 -19.91 21.32
CA THR A 55 -25.92 -19.95 22.07
C THR A 55 -26.14 -18.61 22.81
N HIS A 56 -25.03 -17.96 23.20
CA HIS A 56 -25.04 -16.68 23.94
C HIS A 56 -23.99 -15.75 23.37
N MET A 57 -24.26 -14.45 23.37
CA MET A 57 -23.35 -13.41 22.86
C MET A 57 -23.57 -12.08 23.54
N ALA A 58 -22.49 -11.33 23.75
CA ALA A 58 -22.53 -9.93 24.13
C ALA A 58 -21.38 -9.14 23.50
N VAL A 59 -21.57 -7.82 23.35
CA VAL A 59 -20.53 -6.90 22.87
C VAL A 59 -20.25 -5.88 23.95
N VAL A 60 -18.98 -5.74 24.31
CA VAL A 60 -18.52 -4.90 25.42
C VAL A 60 -17.76 -3.70 24.86
N PHE A 61 -18.11 -2.51 25.33
CA PHE A 61 -17.45 -1.25 24.97
C PHE A 61 -16.75 -0.63 26.17
N ASP A 62 -15.58 -0.03 25.93
CA ASP A 62 -14.97 0.89 26.88
C ASP A 62 -15.83 2.16 27.01
N THR A 63 -15.84 2.74 28.21
CA THR A 63 -16.47 4.04 28.47
C THR A 63 -15.42 5.16 28.44
N ALA A 64 -15.88 6.40 28.33
CA ALA A 64 -15.01 7.57 28.43
C ALA A 64 -14.59 7.91 29.87
N ALA A 65 -15.11 7.19 30.86
CA ALA A 65 -14.82 7.41 32.28
C ALA A 65 -13.38 6.96 32.61
N ALA A 66 -12.68 7.75 33.43
CA ALA A 66 -11.37 7.34 33.91
C ALA A 66 -11.48 6.10 34.82
N THR A 67 -10.56 5.16 34.64
CA THR A 67 -10.45 3.95 35.44
C THR A 67 -9.45 4.14 36.61
N GLU A 68 -9.43 3.22 37.57
CA GLU A 68 -8.47 3.23 38.64
C GLU A 68 -7.03 3.24 38.16
N ARG A 69 -6.74 2.55 37.03
CA ARG A 69 -5.41 2.53 36.40
C ARG A 69 -4.93 3.92 35.95
N HIS A 70 -5.83 4.79 35.46
CA HIS A 70 -5.50 6.18 35.14
C HIS A 70 -5.19 7.04 36.37
N THR A 71 -5.82 6.73 37.52
CA THR A 71 -5.55 7.40 38.79
C THR A 71 -4.21 6.94 39.38
N ASP A 72 -3.89 5.65 39.28
CA ASP A 72 -2.65 5.07 39.80
C ASP A 72 -1.41 5.46 38.98
N TYR A 73 -1.57 5.65 37.66
CA TYR A 73 -0.47 5.98 36.79
C TYR A 73 -0.94 6.95 35.67
N GLU A 74 -0.63 8.23 35.87
CA GLU A 74 -1.04 9.32 34.95
C GLU A 74 -0.64 9.09 33.48
N HIS A 75 0.41 8.31 33.25
CA HIS A 75 0.88 7.99 31.90
C HIS A 75 0.25 6.72 31.31
N TYR A 76 -0.67 6.06 31.97
CA TYR A 76 -1.34 4.85 31.49
C TYR A 76 -2.07 5.13 30.17
N LYS A 77 -1.81 4.31 29.16
CA LYS A 77 -2.35 4.46 27.79
C LYS A 77 -2.07 5.82 27.12
N ALA A 78 -1.20 6.66 27.67
CA ALA A 78 -0.87 7.98 27.09
C ALA A 78 -0.22 7.89 25.70
N ASN A 79 0.31 6.74 25.32
CA ASN A 79 0.91 6.48 24.00
C ASN A 79 -0.12 6.00 22.96
N ARG A 80 -1.35 5.66 23.34
CA ARG A 80 -2.37 5.20 22.39
C ARG A 80 -2.75 6.36 21.47
N GLN A 81 -2.72 6.09 20.17
CA GLN A 81 -3.28 7.03 19.20
C GLN A 81 -4.81 7.07 19.36
N GLU A 82 -5.38 8.27 19.41
CA GLU A 82 -6.83 8.39 19.42
C GLU A 82 -7.46 7.79 18.14
N ALA A 83 -8.65 7.25 18.33
CA ALA A 83 -9.41 6.69 17.22
C ALA A 83 -9.75 7.75 16.16
N PRO A 84 -9.69 7.44 14.86
CA PRO A 84 -10.18 8.34 13.81
C PRO A 84 -11.62 8.82 14.07
N GLU A 85 -11.96 10.09 13.73
CA GLU A 85 -13.32 10.68 13.92
C GLU A 85 -14.41 9.86 13.25
N ASP A 86 -14.13 9.39 12.02
CA ASP A 86 -15.06 8.53 11.30
C ASP A 86 -15.29 7.21 12.04
N LEU A 87 -14.26 6.71 12.74
CA LEU A 87 -14.39 5.52 13.57
C LEU A 87 -15.22 5.83 14.82
N LEU A 88 -14.95 6.93 15.53
CA LEU A 88 -15.75 7.35 16.68
C LEU A 88 -17.18 7.69 16.30
N ALA A 89 -17.39 8.35 15.15
CA ALA A 89 -18.70 8.63 14.59
C ALA A 89 -19.46 7.35 14.17
N ALA A 90 -18.74 6.23 13.95
CA ALA A 90 -19.35 4.94 13.64
C ALA A 90 -19.91 4.21 14.88
N VAL A 91 -19.39 4.48 16.07
CA VAL A 91 -19.78 3.76 17.31
C VAL A 91 -21.28 3.80 17.61
N PRO A 92 -21.98 4.96 17.53
CA PRO A 92 -23.43 5.00 17.73
C PRO A 92 -24.21 4.10 16.75
N ASP A 93 -23.78 4.03 15.48
CA ASP A 93 -24.45 3.19 14.50
C ASP A 93 -24.16 1.71 14.75
N ILE A 94 -22.93 1.36 15.12
CA ILE A 94 -22.57 -0.01 15.48
C ILE A 94 -23.37 -0.49 16.67
N LYS A 95 -23.55 0.36 17.69
CA LYS A 95 -24.44 0.04 18.83
C LYS A 95 -25.89 -0.17 18.41
N LYS A 96 -26.39 0.63 17.43
CA LYS A 96 -27.74 0.42 16.86
C LYS A 96 -27.82 -0.91 16.12
N LEU A 97 -26.79 -1.24 15.31
CA LEU A 97 -26.69 -2.52 14.60
C LEU A 97 -26.72 -3.71 15.59
N ILE A 98 -25.90 -3.69 16.63
CA ILE A 98 -25.83 -4.74 17.64
C ILE A 98 -27.18 -4.94 18.30
N ARG A 99 -27.85 -3.85 18.71
CA ARG A 99 -29.21 -3.91 19.32
C ARG A 99 -30.25 -4.42 18.34
N ALA A 100 -30.15 -4.10 17.03
CA ALA A 100 -31.05 -4.61 16.01
C ALA A 100 -30.85 -6.12 15.75
N PHE A 101 -29.65 -6.67 16.00
CA PHE A 101 -29.41 -8.11 16.07
C PHE A 101 -29.91 -8.75 17.38
N ASN A 102 -30.54 -8.00 18.28
CA ASN A 102 -30.96 -8.41 19.63
C ASN A 102 -29.80 -8.92 20.48
N ILE A 103 -28.59 -8.38 20.30
CA ILE A 103 -27.41 -8.67 21.11
C ILE A 103 -27.21 -7.57 22.14
N PRO A 104 -26.94 -7.92 23.43
CA PRO A 104 -26.68 -6.91 24.45
C PRO A 104 -25.38 -6.15 24.21
N VAL A 105 -25.44 -4.84 24.46
CA VAL A 105 -24.31 -3.91 24.49
C VAL A 105 -24.02 -3.61 25.94
N LEU A 106 -22.82 -3.93 26.40
CA LEU A 106 -22.38 -3.73 27.78
C LEU A 106 -21.37 -2.60 27.86
N GLU A 107 -21.52 -1.77 28.88
CA GLU A 107 -20.63 -0.66 29.22
C GLU A 107 -20.63 -0.50 30.74
N LYS A 108 -19.46 -0.29 31.34
CA LYS A 108 -19.38 -0.12 32.80
C LYS A 108 -18.36 0.98 33.12
N ASP A 109 -18.85 2.09 33.65
CA ASP A 109 -17.99 3.20 34.07
C ASP A 109 -17.04 2.77 35.19
N GLY A 110 -15.78 3.19 35.08
CA GLY A 110 -14.70 2.86 35.99
C GLY A 110 -13.99 1.53 35.71
N TYR A 111 -14.45 0.76 34.74
CA TYR A 111 -13.87 -0.51 34.27
C TYR A 111 -13.60 -0.46 32.75
N GLU A 112 -12.57 -1.15 32.31
CA GLU A 112 -12.27 -1.31 30.90
C GLU A 112 -13.02 -2.51 30.31
N ALA A 113 -13.14 -2.58 28.98
CA ALA A 113 -13.82 -3.68 28.33
C ALA A 113 -13.19 -5.05 28.67
N ASP A 114 -11.86 -5.10 28.86
CA ASP A 114 -11.14 -6.30 29.27
C ASP A 114 -11.53 -6.78 30.70
N ASP A 115 -11.75 -5.84 31.64
CA ASP A 115 -12.22 -6.15 32.98
C ASP A 115 -13.63 -6.76 32.95
N VAL A 116 -14.52 -6.15 32.18
CA VAL A 116 -15.91 -6.64 32.02
C VAL A 116 -15.93 -8.00 31.34
N ILE A 117 -15.19 -8.18 30.26
CA ILE A 117 -15.11 -9.45 29.53
C ILE A 117 -14.45 -10.52 30.40
N GLY A 118 -13.35 -10.21 31.09
CA GLY A 118 -12.67 -11.14 31.99
C GLY A 118 -13.57 -11.62 33.14
N THR A 119 -14.33 -10.70 33.74
CA THR A 119 -15.29 -11.03 34.80
C THR A 119 -16.38 -11.97 34.28
N LEU A 120 -17.05 -11.60 33.19
CA LEU A 120 -18.14 -12.41 32.61
C LEU A 120 -17.67 -13.74 32.09
N ALA A 121 -16.46 -13.79 31.52
CA ALA A 121 -15.89 -15.03 30.99
C ALA A 121 -15.66 -16.06 32.10
N LEU A 122 -15.11 -15.64 33.25
CA LEU A 122 -14.87 -16.53 34.37
C LEU A 122 -16.17 -16.95 35.02
N GLU A 123 -17.12 -16.03 35.26
CA GLU A 123 -18.43 -16.32 35.83
C GLU A 123 -19.22 -17.32 34.97
N ALA A 124 -19.31 -17.08 33.65
CA ALA A 124 -20.01 -17.99 32.74
C ALA A 124 -19.33 -19.36 32.66
N ALA A 125 -18.01 -19.40 32.69
CA ALA A 125 -17.27 -20.65 32.64
C ALA A 125 -17.49 -21.48 33.91
N ASP A 126 -17.65 -20.86 35.07
CA ASP A 126 -18.00 -21.51 36.31
C ASP A 126 -19.45 -22.06 36.31
N LEU A 127 -20.31 -21.51 35.44
CA LEU A 127 -21.66 -22.00 35.16
C LEU A 127 -21.70 -23.07 34.05
N GLY A 128 -20.55 -23.52 33.58
CA GLY A 128 -20.40 -24.62 32.62
C GLY A 128 -20.50 -24.21 31.16
N TYR A 129 -20.29 -22.94 30.82
CA TYR A 129 -20.17 -22.46 29.44
C TYR A 129 -18.77 -22.72 28.89
N THR A 130 -18.71 -22.97 27.58
CA THR A 130 -17.49 -22.75 26.80
C THR A 130 -17.48 -21.30 26.32
N VAL A 131 -16.49 -20.53 26.76
CA VAL A 131 -16.44 -19.07 26.54
C VAL A 131 -15.35 -18.73 25.51
N TYR A 132 -15.70 -17.89 24.56
CA TYR A 132 -14.80 -17.35 23.55
C TYR A 132 -14.74 -15.81 23.67
N MET A 133 -13.58 -15.29 24.07
CA MET A 133 -13.29 -13.87 24.11
C MET A 133 -12.78 -13.45 22.74
N VAL A 134 -13.61 -12.71 22.00
CA VAL A 134 -13.33 -12.32 20.61
C VAL A 134 -12.53 -11.02 20.58
N THR A 135 -11.20 -11.17 20.56
CA THR A 135 -10.25 -10.05 20.61
C THR A 135 -8.90 -10.47 20.02
N PRO A 136 -8.15 -9.57 19.34
CA PRO A 136 -6.75 -9.80 18.98
C PRO A 136 -5.78 -9.54 20.14
N ASP A 137 -6.24 -9.01 21.28
CA ASP A 137 -5.41 -8.60 22.39
C ASP A 137 -4.84 -9.83 23.13
N LYS A 138 -3.52 -9.81 23.31
CA LYS A 138 -2.74 -10.87 23.96
C LYS A 138 -2.91 -10.90 25.48
N ASP A 139 -3.32 -9.77 26.07
CA ASP A 139 -3.38 -9.60 27.52
C ASP A 139 -4.53 -10.39 28.16
N TYR A 140 -5.57 -10.70 27.36
CA TYR A 140 -6.62 -11.66 27.76
C TYR A 140 -6.08 -13.08 28.03
N GLY A 141 -4.83 -13.37 27.63
CA GLY A 141 -4.17 -14.63 27.96
C GLY A 141 -4.18 -14.95 29.46
N GLN A 142 -4.22 -13.94 30.33
CA GLN A 142 -4.22 -14.12 31.79
C GLN A 142 -5.51 -14.72 32.36
N VAL A 143 -6.63 -14.69 31.64
CA VAL A 143 -7.93 -15.23 32.08
C VAL A 143 -8.32 -16.51 31.32
N VAL A 144 -7.44 -17.01 30.42
CA VAL A 144 -7.65 -18.26 29.69
C VAL A 144 -7.58 -19.46 30.62
N ARG A 145 -8.49 -20.43 30.45
CA ARG A 145 -8.50 -21.73 31.14
C ARG A 145 -9.17 -22.79 30.26
N ASP A 146 -9.35 -24.02 30.73
CA ASP A 146 -9.80 -25.16 29.92
C ASP A 146 -11.12 -24.96 29.16
N ASN A 147 -11.99 -24.08 29.63
CA ASN A 147 -13.25 -23.68 28.99
C ASN A 147 -13.37 -22.19 28.68
N VAL A 148 -12.25 -21.42 28.72
CA VAL A 148 -12.19 -20.02 28.34
C VAL A 148 -11.06 -19.81 27.34
N PHE A 149 -11.38 -19.32 26.14
CA PHE A 149 -10.48 -19.22 25.02
C PHE A 149 -10.43 -17.82 24.46
N ILE A 150 -9.28 -17.40 23.93
CA ILE A 150 -9.19 -16.24 23.03
C ILE A 150 -9.56 -16.70 21.64
N TYR A 151 -10.51 -16.01 21.02
CA TYR A 151 -10.92 -16.23 19.62
C TYR A 151 -10.48 -15.04 18.78
N LYS A 152 -9.58 -15.27 17.83
CA LYS A 152 -9.13 -14.27 16.86
C LYS A 152 -9.84 -14.52 15.53
N PRO A 153 -10.78 -13.66 15.14
CA PRO A 153 -11.45 -13.80 13.86
C PRO A 153 -10.47 -13.83 12.70
N SER A 154 -10.75 -14.62 11.66
CA SER A 154 -9.86 -14.77 10.50
C SER A 154 -9.53 -13.44 9.82
N TYR A 155 -8.30 -13.35 9.29
CA TYR A 155 -7.90 -12.28 8.37
C TYR A 155 -7.86 -12.88 6.96
N GLN A 156 -8.68 -12.35 6.05
CA GLN A 156 -8.70 -12.74 4.63
C GLN A 156 -9.03 -14.23 4.30
N GLY A 157 -9.94 -14.85 5.05
CA GLY A 157 -10.42 -16.20 4.68
C GLY A 157 -9.70 -17.37 5.35
N ASN A 158 -8.55 -17.18 5.98
CA ASN A 158 -7.93 -18.18 6.84
C ASN A 158 -8.79 -18.38 8.09
N GLY A 159 -9.00 -19.63 8.52
CA GLY A 159 -9.83 -19.95 9.68
C GLY A 159 -9.51 -19.15 10.94
N ALA A 160 -10.46 -19.06 11.88
CA ALA A 160 -10.23 -18.38 13.15
C ALA A 160 -9.15 -19.09 13.97
N GLU A 161 -8.28 -18.30 14.65
CA GLU A 161 -7.33 -18.86 15.60
C GLU A 161 -7.96 -18.90 17.00
N ILE A 162 -7.94 -20.07 17.64
CA ILE A 162 -8.44 -20.26 19.01
C ILE A 162 -7.25 -20.58 19.90
N HIS A 163 -7.04 -19.75 20.92
CA HIS A 163 -5.95 -19.91 21.88
C HIS A 163 -6.49 -20.33 23.23
N GLY A 164 -6.20 -21.55 23.61
CA GLY A 164 -6.40 -22.10 24.95
C GLY A 164 -5.14 -22.00 25.81
N PRO A 165 -5.12 -22.66 26.98
CA PRO A 165 -3.98 -22.60 27.90
C PRO A 165 -2.64 -23.03 27.26
N LYS A 166 -2.68 -24.03 26.39
CA LYS A 166 -1.48 -24.53 25.71
C LYS A 166 -0.90 -23.47 24.75
N GLU A 167 -1.72 -22.93 23.86
CA GLU A 167 -1.30 -21.92 22.86
C GLU A 167 -0.82 -20.63 23.53
N VAL A 168 -1.45 -20.23 24.65
CA VAL A 168 -1.01 -19.08 25.46
C VAL A 168 0.37 -19.35 26.08
N CYS A 169 0.58 -20.52 26.68
CA CYS A 169 1.86 -20.89 27.28
C CYS A 169 2.98 -20.99 26.23
N GLU A 170 2.71 -21.58 25.07
CA GLU A 170 3.65 -21.68 23.95
C GLU A 170 4.02 -20.28 23.41
N ARG A 171 3.01 -19.42 23.21
CA ARG A 171 3.21 -18.04 22.72
C ARG A 171 4.14 -17.20 23.60
N TRP A 172 3.99 -17.33 24.91
CA TRP A 172 4.76 -16.54 25.88
C TRP A 172 6.04 -17.25 26.36
N GLY A 173 6.23 -18.52 26.07
CA GLY A 173 7.33 -19.35 26.58
C GLY A 173 7.28 -19.54 28.10
N ILE A 174 6.09 -19.70 28.66
CA ILE A 174 5.80 -19.84 30.09
C ILE A 174 5.25 -21.23 30.44
N LYS A 175 5.27 -21.60 31.72
CA LYS A 175 4.84 -22.92 32.18
C LYS A 175 3.32 -23.00 32.43
N ASN A 176 2.72 -21.89 32.81
CA ASN A 176 1.27 -21.82 33.08
C ASN A 176 0.74 -20.40 32.79
N VAL A 177 -0.57 -20.33 32.53
CA VAL A 177 -1.30 -19.12 32.18
C VAL A 177 -1.14 -17.97 33.19
N SER A 178 -1.05 -18.30 34.51
CA SER A 178 -0.92 -17.28 35.56
C SER A 178 0.36 -16.43 35.41
N GLN A 179 1.36 -16.93 34.69
CA GLN A 179 2.61 -16.18 34.41
C GLN A 179 2.47 -15.11 33.34
N VAL A 180 1.34 -15.00 32.63
CA VAL A 180 1.11 -13.92 31.64
C VAL A 180 1.20 -12.55 32.33
N ILE A 181 0.60 -12.38 33.48
CA ILE A 181 0.67 -11.14 34.28
C ILE A 181 2.11 -10.83 34.68
N ASP A 182 2.87 -11.86 35.08
CA ASP A 182 4.27 -11.69 35.50
C ASP A 182 5.18 -11.36 34.30
N MET A 183 4.86 -11.89 33.09
CA MET A 183 5.53 -11.47 31.85
C MET A 183 5.36 -9.98 31.60
N LEU A 184 4.10 -9.49 31.64
CA LEU A 184 3.77 -8.08 31.44
C LEU A 184 4.37 -7.20 32.55
N ALA A 185 4.41 -7.67 33.80
CA ALA A 185 5.05 -6.96 34.89
C ALA A 185 6.55 -6.73 34.67
N LEU A 186 7.25 -7.75 34.12
CA LEU A 186 8.69 -7.69 33.89
C LEU A 186 9.04 -6.91 32.62
N MET A 187 8.34 -7.17 31.50
CA MET A 187 8.70 -6.58 30.22
C MET A 187 7.98 -5.26 29.92
N GLY A 188 6.89 -4.97 30.60
CA GLY A 188 5.99 -3.86 30.31
C GLY A 188 5.15 -4.09 29.04
N ASP A 189 4.31 -3.11 28.72
CA ASP A 189 3.61 -3.02 27.44
C ASP A 189 3.73 -1.62 26.84
N ALA A 190 4.39 -1.52 25.68
CA ALA A 190 4.58 -0.24 25.01
C ALA A 190 3.27 0.33 24.44
N VAL A 191 2.27 -0.50 24.15
CA VAL A 191 0.97 -0.06 23.63
C VAL A 191 0.16 0.66 24.70
N ASP A 192 0.17 0.12 25.92
CA ASP A 192 -0.55 0.66 27.07
C ASP A 192 0.32 1.55 27.96
N ASN A 193 1.56 1.79 27.52
CA ASN A 193 2.55 2.57 28.24
C ASN A 193 2.84 2.03 29.65
N ILE A 194 2.82 0.70 29.80
CA ILE A 194 3.18 0.01 31.02
C ILE A 194 4.71 -0.13 31.04
N PRO A 195 5.42 0.41 32.04
CA PRO A 195 6.86 0.63 31.94
C PRO A 195 7.71 -0.65 31.99
N GLY A 196 7.29 -1.68 32.71
CA GLY A 196 8.12 -2.86 32.95
C GLY A 196 9.45 -2.55 33.66
N ILE A 197 10.40 -3.46 33.59
CA ILE A 197 11.80 -3.24 34.04
C ILE A 197 12.61 -2.78 32.81
N PRO A 198 13.24 -1.59 32.84
CA PRO A 198 14.01 -1.07 31.70
C PRO A 198 15.09 -2.04 31.21
N GLY A 199 14.98 -2.46 29.94
CA GLY A 199 15.93 -3.39 29.31
C GLY A 199 15.68 -4.87 29.64
N VAL A 200 14.49 -5.22 30.14
CA VAL A 200 13.95 -6.58 30.20
C VAL A 200 12.90 -6.71 29.10
N GLY A 201 13.19 -7.50 28.08
CA GLY A 201 12.26 -7.83 27.00
C GLY A 201 11.70 -9.24 27.17
N GLU A 202 10.77 -9.62 26.29
CA GLU A 202 10.01 -10.88 26.33
C GLU A 202 10.87 -12.12 26.62
N LYS A 203 11.97 -12.33 25.86
CA LYS A 203 12.87 -13.48 26.04
C LYS A 203 13.57 -13.49 27.40
N THR A 204 13.85 -12.34 27.96
CA THR A 204 14.52 -12.21 29.25
C THR A 204 13.52 -12.46 30.39
N ALA A 205 12.31 -11.90 30.26
CA ALA A 205 11.21 -12.14 31.21
C ALA A 205 10.86 -13.64 31.28
N ALA A 206 10.71 -14.30 30.12
CA ALA A 206 10.45 -15.74 30.07
C ALA A 206 11.56 -16.57 30.75
N LYS A 207 12.83 -16.23 30.57
CA LYS A 207 13.95 -16.90 31.26
C LYS A 207 13.91 -16.70 32.77
N LEU A 208 13.62 -15.48 33.22
CA LEU A 208 13.51 -15.19 34.65
C LEU A 208 12.34 -15.95 35.27
N LEU A 209 11.18 -16.02 34.59
CA LEU A 209 10.02 -16.77 35.09
C LEU A 209 10.22 -18.28 35.00
N ALA A 210 11.00 -18.79 34.04
CA ALA A 210 11.37 -20.19 34.00
C ALA A 210 12.20 -20.62 35.24
N GLU A 211 13.03 -19.71 35.81
CA GLU A 211 13.91 -19.95 36.95
C GLU A 211 13.23 -19.62 38.29
N TYR A 212 12.51 -18.48 38.34
CA TYR A 212 11.95 -17.97 39.59
C TYR A 212 10.43 -18.09 39.72
N GLU A 213 9.72 -18.50 38.66
CA GLU A 213 8.30 -18.78 38.57
C GLU A 213 7.36 -17.58 38.62
N THR A 214 7.59 -16.60 39.51
CA THR A 214 6.77 -15.37 39.68
C THR A 214 7.62 -14.12 39.73
N VAL A 215 7.03 -12.98 39.40
CA VAL A 215 7.73 -11.69 39.45
C VAL A 215 8.18 -11.37 40.89
N GLU A 216 7.39 -11.73 41.91
CA GLU A 216 7.74 -11.55 43.32
C GLU A 216 9.02 -12.30 43.67
N ASN A 217 9.15 -13.55 43.20
CA ASN A 217 10.35 -14.36 43.39
C ASN A 217 11.55 -13.81 42.61
N VAL A 218 11.34 -13.32 41.36
CA VAL A 218 12.39 -12.62 40.61
C VAL A 218 12.90 -11.41 41.39
N LEU A 219 12.00 -10.58 41.91
CA LEU A 219 12.35 -9.38 42.69
C LEU A 219 13.01 -9.71 44.04
N ALA A 220 12.54 -10.79 44.72
CA ALA A 220 13.12 -11.24 45.99
C ALA A 220 14.53 -11.84 45.85
N ASN A 221 14.87 -12.37 44.68
CA ASN A 221 16.17 -12.99 44.39
C ASN A 221 17.02 -12.15 43.43
N ALA A 222 16.73 -10.86 43.28
CA ALA A 222 17.44 -9.96 42.37
C ALA A 222 18.97 -9.91 42.60
N ASP A 223 19.41 -10.08 43.88
CA ASP A 223 20.80 -10.16 44.29
C ASP A 223 21.52 -11.43 43.82
N LYS A 224 20.78 -12.51 43.55
CA LYS A 224 21.29 -13.79 43.03
C LYS A 224 21.39 -13.83 41.52
N ILE A 225 20.72 -12.92 40.82
CA ILE A 225 20.76 -12.82 39.36
C ILE A 225 22.10 -12.26 38.91
N LYS A 226 22.90 -13.05 38.18
CA LYS A 226 24.27 -12.69 37.79
C LYS A 226 24.32 -11.52 36.79
N GLY A 227 25.32 -10.65 36.98
CA GLY A 227 25.69 -9.61 36.04
C GLY A 227 24.75 -8.38 36.03
N ALA A 228 24.80 -7.62 34.95
CA ALA A 228 24.02 -6.37 34.84
C ALA A 228 22.50 -6.55 34.94
N MET A 229 22.00 -7.77 34.72
CA MET A 229 20.57 -8.08 34.79
C MET A 229 20.07 -8.00 36.24
N GLY A 230 20.79 -8.55 37.20
CA GLY A 230 20.42 -8.44 38.63
C GLY A 230 20.29 -6.98 39.06
N GLN A 231 21.22 -6.13 38.65
CA GLN A 231 21.15 -4.68 38.95
C GLN A 231 19.91 -4.01 38.31
N LYS A 232 19.55 -4.40 37.08
CA LYS A 232 18.34 -3.88 36.40
C LYS A 232 17.07 -4.30 37.15
N VAL A 233 16.99 -5.55 37.61
CA VAL A 233 15.86 -6.06 38.39
C VAL A 233 15.76 -5.33 39.72
N MET A 234 16.87 -5.12 40.43
CA MET A 234 16.89 -4.36 41.67
C MET A 234 16.40 -2.92 41.50
N ASN A 235 16.91 -2.24 40.45
CA ASN A 235 16.54 -0.85 40.17
C ASN A 235 15.10 -0.71 39.63
N GLY A 236 14.58 -1.74 38.98
CA GLY A 236 13.25 -1.75 38.38
C GLY A 236 12.15 -2.32 39.27
N LYS A 237 12.40 -2.57 40.55
CA LYS A 237 11.43 -3.23 41.45
C LYS A 237 10.10 -2.52 41.57
N GLU A 238 10.08 -1.22 41.80
CA GLU A 238 8.87 -0.40 41.93
C GLU A 238 8.11 -0.37 40.60
N SER A 239 8.84 -0.24 39.48
CA SER A 239 8.28 -0.25 38.16
C SER A 239 7.62 -1.59 37.81
N ALA A 240 8.22 -2.72 38.18
CA ALA A 240 7.61 -4.04 37.97
C ALA A 240 6.33 -4.25 38.80
N ILE A 241 6.31 -3.79 40.06
CA ILE A 241 5.12 -3.86 40.92
C ILE A 241 3.99 -3.01 40.33
N MET A 242 4.28 -1.77 39.91
CA MET A 242 3.32 -0.90 39.26
C MET A 242 2.82 -1.52 37.98
N SER A 243 3.73 -2.05 37.15
CA SER A 243 3.37 -2.71 35.89
C SER A 243 2.49 -3.93 36.06
N LYS A 244 2.73 -4.73 37.12
CA LYS A 244 1.86 -5.86 37.46
C LYS A 244 0.43 -5.37 37.78
N LYS A 245 0.30 -4.30 38.58
CA LYS A 245 -1.00 -3.71 38.94
C LYS A 245 -1.74 -3.22 37.70
N LEU A 246 -1.05 -2.48 36.83
CA LEU A 246 -1.64 -1.91 35.61
C LEU A 246 -2.04 -2.97 34.57
N ALA A 247 -1.25 -4.05 34.41
CA ALA A 247 -1.50 -5.12 33.46
C ALA A 247 -2.55 -6.14 33.93
N THR A 248 -2.92 -6.15 35.21
CA THR A 248 -3.87 -7.11 35.76
C THR A 248 -5.31 -6.77 35.35
N ILE A 249 -5.98 -7.71 34.67
CA ILE A 249 -7.42 -7.61 34.38
C ILE A 249 -8.22 -7.82 35.68
N ILE A 250 -9.13 -6.91 35.96
CA ILE A 250 -10.04 -6.99 37.10
C ILE A 250 -11.16 -7.99 36.79
N THR A 251 -11.23 -9.07 37.54
CA THR A 251 -12.19 -10.17 37.31
C THR A 251 -13.37 -10.20 38.25
N ASN A 252 -13.65 -9.09 38.93
CA ASN A 252 -14.77 -8.91 39.84
C ASN A 252 -15.52 -7.59 39.60
N ALA A 253 -15.53 -7.14 38.35
CA ALA A 253 -16.32 -5.97 37.95
C ALA A 253 -17.81 -6.19 38.29
N PRO A 254 -18.56 -5.18 38.75
CA PRO A 254 -19.96 -5.33 39.17
C PRO A 254 -20.89 -5.39 37.97
N VAL A 255 -20.75 -6.45 37.16
CA VAL A 255 -21.56 -6.74 35.98
C VAL A 255 -22.03 -8.19 36.08
N PRO A 256 -23.29 -8.43 36.51
CA PRO A 256 -23.77 -9.81 36.70
C PRO A 256 -24.03 -10.52 35.37
N PHE A 257 -23.74 -11.81 35.30
CA PHE A 257 -24.09 -12.67 34.19
C PHE A 257 -25.51 -13.19 34.34
N HIS A 258 -26.42 -12.74 33.49
CA HIS A 258 -27.80 -13.25 33.39
C HIS A 258 -28.00 -14.01 32.08
N GLU A 259 -28.14 -15.32 32.15
CA GLU A 259 -28.25 -16.21 30.99
C GLU A 259 -29.23 -15.72 29.93
N GLU A 260 -30.45 -15.32 30.36
CA GLU A 260 -31.52 -14.86 29.43
C GLU A 260 -31.17 -13.59 28.64
N ASP A 261 -30.34 -12.70 29.20
CA ASP A 261 -29.94 -11.45 28.58
C ASP A 261 -28.93 -11.67 27.46
N PHE A 262 -28.11 -12.69 27.59
CA PHE A 262 -27.05 -13.04 26.64
C PHE A 262 -27.47 -14.02 25.56
N SER A 263 -28.64 -14.67 25.68
CA SER A 263 -29.10 -15.66 24.72
C SER A 263 -29.29 -15.02 23.32
N VAL A 264 -28.78 -15.69 22.28
CA VAL A 264 -28.96 -15.25 20.90
C VAL A 264 -30.43 -15.41 20.50
N LYS A 265 -31.09 -14.29 20.16
CA LYS A 265 -32.50 -14.20 19.79
C LYS A 265 -32.65 -13.93 18.29
N GLU A 266 -33.87 -14.11 17.76
CA GLU A 266 -34.20 -13.69 16.42
C GLU A 266 -33.96 -12.17 16.24
N TRP A 267 -33.48 -11.79 15.06
CA TRP A 267 -33.14 -10.40 14.75
C TRP A 267 -34.37 -9.52 14.60
N ASN A 268 -34.26 -8.27 15.02
CA ASN A 268 -35.29 -7.27 14.73
C ASN A 268 -35.10 -6.77 13.29
N LYS A 269 -35.83 -7.39 12.36
CA LYS A 269 -35.71 -7.14 10.91
C LYS A 269 -36.06 -5.70 10.54
N GLU A 270 -37.04 -5.09 11.22
CA GLU A 270 -37.44 -3.69 10.98
C GLU A 270 -36.33 -2.72 11.40
N ALA A 271 -35.78 -2.86 12.60
CA ALA A 271 -34.66 -2.06 13.07
C ALA A 271 -33.38 -2.26 12.20
N LEU A 272 -33.11 -3.48 11.75
CA LEU A 272 -32.02 -3.76 10.81
C LEU A 272 -32.24 -3.08 9.46
N SER A 273 -33.49 -3.09 8.95
CA SER A 273 -33.82 -2.42 7.68
C SER A 273 -33.57 -0.91 7.77
N GLU A 274 -33.97 -0.27 8.87
CA GLU A 274 -33.74 1.17 9.09
C GLU A 274 -32.26 1.51 9.16
N VAL A 275 -31.47 0.73 9.93
CA VAL A 275 -30.04 0.99 10.08
C VAL A 275 -29.30 0.71 8.78
N PHE A 276 -29.60 -0.38 8.07
CA PHE A 276 -29.00 -0.66 6.77
C PHE A 276 -29.38 0.39 5.71
N ALA A 277 -30.60 0.92 5.72
CA ALA A 277 -30.99 2.03 4.86
C ALA A 277 -30.17 3.29 5.15
N SER A 278 -30.01 3.65 6.43
CA SER A 278 -29.23 4.83 6.85
C SER A 278 -27.73 4.73 6.54
N LEU A 279 -27.18 3.51 6.48
CA LEU A 279 -25.79 3.20 6.16
C LEU A 279 -25.57 2.82 4.68
N GLU A 280 -26.66 2.78 3.90
CA GLU A 280 -26.66 2.35 2.49
C GLU A 280 -26.10 0.93 2.26
N PHE A 281 -26.34 0.03 3.20
CA PHE A 281 -25.92 -1.38 3.13
C PHE A 281 -26.88 -2.24 2.31
N ARG A 282 -27.14 -1.83 1.05
CA ARG A 282 -28.14 -2.44 0.16
C ARG A 282 -27.94 -3.95 -0.02
N THR A 283 -26.71 -4.37 -0.22
CA THR A 283 -26.35 -5.80 -0.39
C THR A 283 -26.62 -6.60 0.88
N LEU A 284 -26.27 -6.06 2.06
CA LEU A 284 -26.55 -6.71 3.34
C LEU A 284 -28.05 -6.78 3.62
N ALA A 285 -28.78 -5.70 3.34
CA ALA A 285 -30.24 -5.66 3.48
C ALA A 285 -30.92 -6.72 2.60
N LYS A 286 -30.57 -6.80 1.31
CA LYS A 286 -31.11 -7.82 0.39
C LYS A 286 -30.78 -9.24 0.83
N ARG A 287 -29.55 -9.49 1.29
CA ARG A 287 -29.08 -10.81 1.73
C ARG A 287 -29.78 -11.30 3.00
N LEU A 288 -30.05 -10.41 3.96
CA LEU A 288 -30.53 -10.78 5.29
C LEU A 288 -32.04 -10.62 5.46
N LEU A 289 -32.65 -9.66 4.76
CA LEU A 289 -34.06 -9.29 4.93
C LEU A 289 -34.95 -9.70 3.75
N GLY A 290 -34.36 -10.15 2.62
CA GLY A 290 -35.09 -10.56 1.41
C GLY A 290 -35.56 -9.37 0.54
N GLU A 291 -36.22 -9.65 -0.62
CA GLU A 291 -36.63 -8.62 -1.61
C GLU A 291 -37.75 -7.66 -1.18
N GLY A 292 -38.28 -7.80 0.04
CA GLY A 292 -39.41 -7.02 0.53
C GLY A 292 -39.09 -5.70 1.24
N GLY A 293 -37.82 -5.33 1.38
CA GLY A 293 -37.39 -4.13 2.09
C GLY A 293 -37.35 -2.89 1.18
N ASN A 294 -38.48 -2.29 0.86
CA ASN A 294 -38.51 -0.97 0.23
C ASN A 294 -38.04 0.10 1.23
N ALA A 295 -36.79 0.54 1.08
CA ALA A 295 -36.32 1.74 1.78
C ALA A 295 -37.02 2.98 1.17
N PRO A 296 -37.56 3.89 2.00
CA PRO A 296 -38.12 5.14 1.50
C PRO A 296 -37.02 5.97 0.85
N THR A 297 -37.22 6.38 -0.37
CA THR A 297 -36.33 7.27 -1.13
C THR A 297 -36.39 8.66 -0.50
N PRO A 298 -35.27 9.27 -0.06
CA PRO A 298 -35.30 10.65 0.41
C PRO A 298 -35.63 11.61 -0.74
N GLU A 299 -36.51 12.56 -0.52
CA GLU A 299 -36.86 13.61 -1.47
C GLU A 299 -35.58 14.39 -1.90
N LYS A 300 -35.33 14.39 -3.21
CA LYS A 300 -34.27 15.18 -3.82
C LYS A 300 -34.59 16.66 -3.72
N LYS A 301 -33.85 17.41 -2.92
CA LYS A 301 -33.66 18.84 -3.18
C LYS A 301 -32.70 18.97 -4.35
N GLU A 302 -33.16 19.49 -5.48
CA GLU A 302 -32.35 19.76 -6.66
C GLU A 302 -31.28 20.81 -6.30
N ALA A 303 -30.02 20.38 -6.23
CA ALA A 303 -28.88 21.28 -6.21
C ALA A 303 -28.57 21.70 -7.66
N VAL A 304 -28.46 22.98 -7.90
CA VAL A 304 -28.06 23.53 -9.20
C VAL A 304 -26.65 23.03 -9.52
N PRO A 305 -26.42 22.34 -10.64
CA PRO A 305 -25.10 21.86 -11.00
C PRO A 305 -24.16 23.03 -11.25
N THR A 306 -22.99 23.01 -10.60
CA THR A 306 -21.91 23.97 -10.81
C THR A 306 -20.71 23.28 -11.45
N ASP A 307 -19.91 24.03 -12.21
CA ASP A 307 -18.65 23.55 -12.77
C ASP A 307 -17.58 23.39 -11.68
N LEU A 308 -16.40 22.86 -12.06
CA LEU A 308 -15.26 22.61 -11.17
C LEU A 308 -14.75 23.89 -10.45
N PHE A 309 -15.16 25.07 -10.92
CA PHE A 309 -14.75 26.38 -10.41
C PHE A 309 -15.87 27.08 -9.62
N GLY A 310 -17.03 26.41 -9.43
CA GLY A 310 -18.14 26.91 -8.62
C GLY A 310 -19.15 27.80 -9.37
N ASN A 311 -19.14 27.83 -10.71
CA ASN A 311 -20.07 28.60 -11.52
C ASN A 311 -21.30 27.77 -11.92
N PRO A 312 -22.54 28.31 -11.92
CA PRO A 312 -23.73 27.59 -12.36
C PRO A 312 -23.62 27.21 -13.85
N LEU A 313 -23.86 25.96 -14.18
CA LEU A 313 -23.92 25.50 -15.57
C LEU A 313 -25.17 26.05 -16.25
N LYS A 314 -25.03 26.76 -17.37
CA LYS A 314 -26.15 27.18 -18.20
C LYS A 314 -26.80 25.97 -18.85
N GLN A 315 -28.09 25.81 -18.67
CA GLN A 315 -28.89 24.79 -19.37
C GLN A 315 -28.77 24.97 -20.88
N PRO A 316 -28.54 23.92 -21.67
CA PRO A 316 -28.61 24.01 -23.11
C PRO A 316 -30.04 24.21 -23.53
N THR A 317 -30.29 25.24 -24.33
CA THR A 317 -31.56 25.49 -25.02
C THR A 317 -31.86 24.34 -26.01
N ASN A 318 -33.07 23.85 -25.93
CA ASN A 318 -33.65 22.78 -26.74
C ASN A 318 -33.30 22.91 -28.22
N TYR A 319 -32.72 21.90 -28.81
CA TYR A 319 -32.81 21.59 -30.22
C TYR A 319 -33.74 20.41 -30.42
N SER A 320 -34.71 20.62 -31.32
CA SER A 320 -35.80 19.75 -31.70
C SER A 320 -35.31 18.40 -32.28
N SER A 321 -36.02 17.37 -31.90
CA SER A 321 -35.98 15.98 -32.29
C SER A 321 -35.84 15.70 -33.79
N ALA A 322 -34.87 14.86 -34.16
CA ALA A 322 -34.99 13.96 -35.29
C ALA A 322 -34.73 12.53 -34.76
N THR A 323 -35.78 11.74 -34.83
CA THR A 323 -35.87 10.37 -34.41
C THR A 323 -34.99 9.50 -35.29
N THR A 324 -33.89 8.97 -34.75
CA THR A 324 -33.24 7.78 -35.31
C THR A 324 -33.12 6.77 -34.19
N THR A 325 -33.88 5.70 -34.35
CA THR A 325 -33.90 4.55 -33.43
C THR A 325 -32.52 3.91 -33.38
N VAL A 326 -31.75 4.22 -32.37
CA VAL A 326 -30.61 3.41 -31.96
C VAL A 326 -31.12 2.52 -30.86
N GLN A 327 -31.06 1.22 -31.08
CA GLN A 327 -31.31 0.23 -30.05
C GLN A 327 -30.35 0.52 -28.87
N GLU A 328 -30.94 0.87 -27.75
CA GLU A 328 -30.24 0.84 -26.46
C GLU A 328 -29.75 -0.57 -26.23
N ILE A 329 -28.45 -0.76 -26.39
CA ILE A 329 -27.76 -1.88 -25.76
C ILE A 329 -27.64 -1.46 -24.29
N VAL A 330 -28.66 -1.78 -23.52
CA VAL A 330 -28.59 -1.80 -22.06
C VAL A 330 -27.56 -2.87 -21.71
N PHE A 331 -26.36 -2.44 -21.39
CA PHE A 331 -25.43 -3.31 -20.68
C PHE A 331 -25.97 -3.45 -19.26
N GLU A 332 -26.86 -4.43 -19.05
CA GLU A 332 -27.00 -5.04 -17.74
C GLU A 332 -25.63 -5.66 -17.41
N GLU A 333 -24.78 -4.93 -16.69
CA GLU A 333 -23.83 -5.59 -15.83
C GLU A 333 -24.66 -6.38 -14.81
N LYS A 334 -24.91 -7.64 -15.11
CA LYS A 334 -25.16 -8.61 -14.09
C LYS A 334 -23.94 -8.55 -13.16
N GLU A 335 -24.04 -7.80 -12.04
CA GLU A 335 -23.29 -8.18 -10.88
C GLU A 335 -23.65 -9.65 -10.63
N GLU A 336 -22.74 -10.53 -10.98
CA GLU A 336 -22.84 -11.92 -10.59
C GLU A 336 -22.97 -11.89 -9.07
N THR A 337 -24.18 -12.14 -8.62
CA THR A 337 -24.46 -12.50 -7.24
C THR A 337 -23.72 -13.82 -7.02
N THR A 338 -22.46 -13.75 -6.61
CA THR A 338 -21.77 -14.89 -6.08
C THR A 338 -22.52 -15.28 -4.80
N ALA A 339 -23.38 -16.31 -4.92
CA ALA A 339 -23.62 -17.23 -3.81
C ALA A 339 -22.26 -17.51 -3.13
N PRO A 340 -22.19 -17.91 -1.84
CA PRO A 340 -20.93 -18.32 -1.27
C PRO A 340 -20.34 -19.36 -2.23
N VAL A 341 -19.34 -18.93 -3.01
CA VAL A 341 -18.62 -19.82 -3.91
C VAL A 341 -17.90 -20.74 -2.94
N ASN A 342 -18.29 -21.99 -2.89
CA ASN A 342 -17.47 -23.03 -2.29
C ASN A 342 -16.22 -23.08 -3.18
N LEU A 343 -15.16 -22.39 -2.76
CA LEU A 343 -13.89 -22.45 -3.45
C LEU A 343 -13.41 -23.89 -3.42
N ILE A 344 -13.04 -24.39 -4.57
CA ILE A 344 -12.42 -25.71 -4.70
C ILE A 344 -10.98 -25.59 -4.21
N THR A 345 -10.51 -26.53 -3.40
CA THR A 345 -9.11 -26.62 -2.95
C THR A 345 -8.38 -27.73 -3.71
N ILE A 346 -7.06 -27.82 -3.54
CA ILE A 346 -6.22 -28.83 -4.17
C ILE A 346 -6.72 -30.26 -3.90
N GLU A 347 -7.21 -30.55 -2.69
CA GLU A 347 -7.72 -31.85 -2.29
C GLU A 347 -8.99 -32.28 -3.05
N GLN A 348 -9.74 -31.30 -3.57
CA GLN A 348 -10.99 -31.49 -4.31
C GLN A 348 -10.79 -31.42 -5.82
N ASN A 349 -9.61 -30.95 -6.28
CA ASN A 349 -9.29 -30.77 -7.69
C ASN A 349 -8.47 -31.98 -8.21
N PRO A 350 -8.99 -32.81 -9.14
CA PRO A 350 -8.20 -33.88 -9.72
C PRO A 350 -6.95 -33.34 -10.43
N HIS A 351 -5.78 -33.79 -10.02
CA HIS A 351 -4.49 -33.37 -10.60
C HIS A 351 -3.47 -34.50 -10.55
N GLU A 352 -2.45 -34.40 -11.37
CA GLU A 352 -1.28 -35.28 -11.45
C GLU A 352 -0.01 -34.42 -11.39
N TYR A 353 0.59 -34.27 -10.22
CA TYR A 353 1.81 -33.49 -10.02
C TYR A 353 3.02 -34.39 -9.79
N PHE A 354 4.06 -34.19 -10.60
CA PHE A 354 5.20 -35.11 -10.69
C PHE A 354 6.46 -34.46 -10.08
N LEU A 355 7.10 -35.21 -9.18
CA LEU A 355 8.43 -34.85 -8.68
C LEU A 355 9.51 -35.31 -9.66
N VAL A 356 10.38 -34.39 -10.07
CA VAL A 356 11.55 -34.65 -10.90
C VAL A 356 12.79 -34.46 -10.03
N ASN A 357 13.40 -35.53 -9.61
CA ASN A 357 14.45 -35.53 -8.59
C ASN A 357 15.72 -36.32 -8.97
N ASP A 358 15.82 -36.83 -10.21
CA ASP A 358 17.00 -37.52 -10.73
C ASP A 358 17.26 -37.17 -12.20
N ASP A 359 18.46 -37.47 -12.67
CA ASP A 359 18.90 -37.16 -14.04
C ASP A 359 18.08 -37.79 -15.15
N GLU A 360 17.51 -38.96 -14.91
CA GLU A 360 16.69 -39.66 -15.91
C GLU A 360 15.31 -38.99 -16.04
N ALA A 361 14.70 -38.63 -14.92
CA ALA A 361 13.44 -37.89 -14.88
C ALA A 361 13.62 -36.49 -15.50
N VAL A 362 14.76 -35.81 -15.28
CA VAL A 362 15.07 -34.55 -15.94
C VAL A 362 15.14 -34.70 -17.45
N LYS A 363 15.86 -35.71 -17.97
CA LYS A 363 15.93 -35.97 -19.44
C LYS A 363 14.56 -36.25 -20.04
N GLN A 364 13.71 -37.02 -19.33
CA GLN A 364 12.36 -37.30 -19.79
C GLN A 364 11.50 -36.05 -19.83
N LEU A 365 11.58 -35.19 -18.79
CA LEU A 365 10.89 -33.91 -18.78
C LEU A 365 11.36 -32.99 -19.89
N VAL A 366 12.68 -32.85 -20.11
CA VAL A 366 13.25 -32.04 -21.21
C VAL A 366 12.74 -32.54 -22.58
N ALA A 367 12.64 -33.86 -22.77
CA ALA A 367 12.07 -34.41 -23.98
C ALA A 367 10.60 -34.06 -24.16
N GLN A 368 9.80 -34.08 -23.08
CA GLN A 368 8.40 -33.70 -23.10
C GLN A 368 8.24 -32.19 -23.39
N LEU A 369 9.03 -31.34 -22.76
CA LEU A 369 9.04 -29.87 -22.94
C LEU A 369 9.44 -29.44 -24.36
N SER A 370 10.02 -30.32 -25.17
CA SER A 370 10.40 -30.01 -26.56
C SER A 370 9.20 -29.81 -27.49
N SER A 371 8.03 -30.34 -27.16
CA SER A 371 6.83 -30.35 -28.00
C SER A 371 5.87 -29.17 -27.79
N PRO A 372 5.52 -28.75 -26.54
CA PRO A 372 4.56 -27.68 -26.26
C PRO A 372 5.00 -26.33 -26.87
N LYS A 373 3.99 -25.55 -27.29
CA LYS A 373 4.20 -24.16 -27.75
C LYS A 373 3.92 -23.13 -26.68
N GLU A 374 3.39 -23.56 -25.57
CA GLU A 374 3.04 -22.76 -24.41
C GLU A 374 3.38 -23.52 -23.14
N ILE A 375 4.11 -22.92 -22.25
CA ILE A 375 4.59 -23.52 -21.00
C ILE A 375 4.43 -22.52 -19.89
N ALA A 376 3.67 -22.87 -18.85
CA ALA A 376 3.70 -22.12 -17.59
C ALA A 376 4.97 -22.51 -16.83
N PHE A 377 5.61 -21.50 -16.29
CA PHE A 377 6.91 -21.61 -15.60
C PHE A 377 6.90 -20.79 -14.32
N ASP A 378 7.39 -21.36 -13.26
CA ASP A 378 7.54 -20.71 -11.96
C ASP A 378 8.81 -21.21 -11.24
N THR A 379 9.34 -20.43 -10.30
CA THR A 379 10.54 -20.77 -9.53
C THR A 379 10.31 -20.67 -8.04
N GLU A 380 10.73 -21.73 -7.32
CA GLU A 380 10.79 -21.72 -5.86
C GLU A 380 12.18 -21.28 -5.38
N THR A 381 12.21 -20.43 -4.35
CA THR A 381 13.43 -19.76 -3.90
C THR A 381 13.51 -19.61 -2.38
N THR A 382 14.70 -19.23 -1.89
CA THR A 382 14.94 -19.04 -0.46
C THR A 382 14.54 -17.65 0.06
N ASN A 383 14.25 -16.68 -0.81
CA ASN A 383 13.95 -15.30 -0.42
C ASN A 383 13.00 -14.64 -1.42
N VAL A 384 12.18 -13.70 -0.96
CA VAL A 384 11.30 -12.88 -1.79
C VAL A 384 12.04 -11.84 -2.64
N ASP A 385 13.29 -11.54 -2.33
CA ASP A 385 14.17 -10.71 -3.16
C ASP A 385 15.09 -11.60 -4.01
N ALA A 386 14.85 -11.65 -5.29
CA ALA A 386 15.61 -12.46 -6.25
C ALA A 386 17.13 -12.14 -6.26
N ASN A 387 17.53 -10.92 -5.89
CA ASN A 387 18.93 -10.53 -5.80
C ASN A 387 19.67 -11.14 -4.59
N LEU A 388 18.90 -11.64 -3.60
CA LEU A 388 19.40 -12.27 -2.38
C LEU A 388 19.07 -13.76 -2.31
N ALA A 389 18.18 -14.23 -3.17
CA ALA A 389 17.64 -15.59 -3.16
C ALA A 389 18.60 -16.61 -3.79
N ASP A 390 18.45 -17.86 -3.39
CA ASP A 390 18.96 -19.03 -4.08
C ASP A 390 17.80 -19.89 -4.60
N LEU A 391 18.01 -20.55 -5.75
CA LEU A 391 17.01 -21.36 -6.42
C LEU A 391 16.75 -22.66 -5.66
N VAL A 392 15.51 -23.02 -5.41
CA VAL A 392 15.08 -24.25 -4.70
C VAL A 392 14.38 -25.22 -5.65
N GLY A 393 13.62 -24.73 -6.62
CA GLY A 393 12.89 -25.54 -7.55
C GLY A 393 12.50 -24.81 -8.83
N LEU A 394 12.11 -25.61 -9.84
CA LEU A 394 11.50 -25.14 -11.08
C LEU A 394 10.19 -25.88 -11.29
N SER A 395 9.15 -25.18 -11.71
CA SER A 395 7.86 -25.78 -12.01
C SER A 395 7.46 -25.53 -13.46
N PHE A 396 6.89 -26.56 -14.07
CA PHE A 396 6.45 -26.53 -15.46
C PHE A 396 5.05 -27.11 -15.62
N CYS A 397 4.18 -26.40 -16.35
CA CYS A 397 2.85 -26.88 -16.73
C CYS A 397 2.51 -26.46 -18.16
N TRP A 398 1.98 -27.38 -18.98
CA TRP A 398 1.49 -27.13 -20.33
C TRP A 398 0.13 -27.79 -20.61
N GLU A 399 -0.38 -28.50 -19.62
CA GLU A 399 -1.69 -29.19 -19.65
C GLU A 399 -2.35 -29.01 -18.30
N LYS A 400 -3.59 -28.52 -18.28
CA LYS A 400 -4.35 -28.30 -17.06
C LYS A 400 -4.42 -29.56 -16.19
N GLY A 401 -4.12 -29.40 -14.91
CA GLY A 401 -4.12 -30.47 -13.91
C GLY A 401 -2.91 -31.40 -14.01
N LYS A 402 -1.89 -31.07 -14.81
CA LYS A 402 -0.69 -31.87 -14.95
C LYS A 402 0.56 -31.00 -14.94
N ALA A 403 1.31 -31.06 -13.88
CA ALA A 403 2.48 -30.21 -13.69
C ALA A 403 3.68 -30.99 -13.13
N TYR A 404 4.85 -30.39 -13.25
CA TYR A 404 6.13 -31.01 -12.91
C TYR A 404 6.93 -30.07 -12.04
N TYR A 405 7.39 -30.57 -10.91
CA TYR A 405 8.32 -29.86 -10.01
C TYR A 405 9.70 -30.50 -10.09
N VAL A 406 10.70 -29.73 -10.43
CA VAL A 406 12.11 -30.13 -10.49
C VAL A 406 12.80 -29.63 -9.21
N ASN A 407 13.24 -30.55 -8.38
CA ASN A 407 14.01 -30.24 -7.19
C ASN A 407 15.43 -29.79 -7.56
N VAL A 408 15.81 -28.62 -7.08
CA VAL A 408 17.10 -27.99 -7.39
C VAL A 408 18.08 -28.19 -6.22
N PRO A 409 19.31 -28.69 -6.46
CA PRO A 409 20.32 -28.88 -5.41
C PRO A 409 20.75 -27.55 -4.79
N GLU A 410 21.37 -27.62 -3.60
CA GLU A 410 21.85 -26.44 -2.88
C GLU A 410 23.15 -25.89 -3.46
N GLU A 411 24.01 -26.76 -3.92
CA GLU A 411 25.35 -26.41 -4.39
C GLU A 411 25.27 -25.74 -5.76
N ARG A 412 25.81 -24.52 -5.90
CA ARG A 412 25.67 -23.66 -7.08
C ARG A 412 26.10 -24.33 -8.38
N ASP A 413 27.22 -25.04 -8.38
CA ASP A 413 27.71 -25.70 -9.60
C ASP A 413 26.82 -26.87 -10.02
N ALA A 414 26.17 -27.52 -9.04
CA ALA A 414 25.19 -28.56 -9.31
C ALA A 414 23.89 -27.95 -9.89
N VAL A 415 23.48 -26.77 -9.40
CA VAL A 415 22.36 -26.00 -9.99
C VAL A 415 22.67 -25.68 -11.45
N ILE A 416 23.86 -25.15 -11.73
CA ILE A 416 24.25 -24.79 -13.09
C ILE A 416 24.22 -26.03 -13.99
N ARG A 417 24.78 -27.17 -13.55
CA ARG A 417 24.73 -28.43 -14.32
C ARG A 417 23.29 -28.92 -14.59
N LEU A 418 22.39 -28.73 -13.64
CA LEU A 418 20.99 -29.05 -13.83
C LEU A 418 20.33 -28.12 -14.86
N LEU A 419 20.52 -26.79 -14.73
CA LEU A 419 19.97 -25.79 -15.64
C LEU A 419 20.53 -25.95 -17.08
N GLU A 420 21.74 -26.38 -17.24
CA GLU A 420 22.36 -26.71 -18.55
C GLU A 420 21.56 -27.80 -19.29
N GLN A 421 20.93 -28.75 -18.59
CA GLN A 421 20.10 -29.76 -19.22
C GLN A 421 18.80 -29.17 -19.81
N PHE A 422 18.27 -28.08 -19.20
CA PHE A 422 17.10 -27.35 -19.69
C PHE A 422 17.41 -26.30 -20.75
N LYS A 423 18.69 -25.98 -20.98
CA LYS A 423 19.10 -24.95 -21.94
C LYS A 423 18.49 -25.13 -23.33
N PRO A 424 18.37 -26.34 -23.92
CA PRO A 424 17.69 -26.53 -25.22
C PRO A 424 16.23 -26.04 -25.22
N ILE A 425 15.56 -26.09 -24.07
CA ILE A 425 14.17 -25.62 -23.91
C ILE A 425 14.16 -24.10 -23.67
N PHE A 426 15.05 -23.61 -22.81
CA PHE A 426 15.16 -22.18 -22.50
C PHE A 426 15.54 -21.33 -23.73
N ASP A 427 16.32 -21.91 -24.66
CA ASP A 427 16.76 -21.27 -25.90
C ASP A 427 15.72 -21.34 -27.02
N ARG A 428 14.53 -21.96 -26.81
CA ARG A 428 13.48 -22.03 -27.84
C ARG A 428 12.83 -20.66 -28.03
N GLU A 429 12.83 -20.18 -29.26
CA GLU A 429 12.19 -18.91 -29.67
C GLU A 429 10.70 -19.07 -30.06
N ASP A 430 10.26 -20.30 -30.29
CA ASP A 430 8.94 -20.65 -30.84
C ASP A 430 7.88 -20.94 -29.77
N ILE A 431 8.19 -20.72 -28.49
CA ILE A 431 7.28 -20.92 -27.35
C ILE A 431 6.86 -19.62 -26.69
N THR A 432 5.74 -19.70 -25.97
CA THR A 432 5.28 -18.66 -25.04
C THR A 432 5.48 -19.15 -23.62
N TRP A 433 6.28 -18.46 -22.85
CA TRP A 433 6.46 -18.66 -21.43
C TRP A 433 5.38 -17.89 -20.67
N VAL A 434 4.60 -18.61 -19.89
CA VAL A 434 3.55 -18.04 -19.07
C VAL A 434 4.03 -18.01 -17.61
N GLY A 435 3.93 -16.89 -16.94
CA GLY A 435 4.29 -16.79 -15.53
C GLY A 435 3.39 -15.82 -14.77
N GLN A 436 3.45 -15.89 -13.47
CA GLN A 436 2.82 -14.95 -12.55
C GLN A 436 3.90 -14.07 -11.92
N ASN A 437 4.04 -12.81 -12.33
CA ASN A 437 5.19 -11.97 -12.00
C ASN A 437 6.52 -12.58 -12.52
N ILE A 438 6.49 -13.04 -13.74
CA ILE A 438 7.60 -13.76 -14.42
C ILE A 438 8.94 -12.99 -14.40
N LYS A 439 8.90 -11.69 -14.11
CA LYS A 439 10.09 -10.86 -13.90
C LYS A 439 11.00 -11.45 -12.81
N TYR A 440 10.41 -11.94 -11.72
CA TYR A 440 11.14 -12.55 -10.61
C TYR A 440 11.90 -13.80 -11.07
N ASP A 441 11.23 -14.69 -11.80
CA ASP A 441 11.81 -15.95 -12.29
C ASP A 441 12.93 -15.71 -13.31
N LEU A 442 12.73 -14.75 -14.20
CA LEU A 442 13.77 -14.35 -15.15
C LEU A 442 15.00 -13.78 -14.45
N LEU A 443 14.83 -13.00 -13.40
CA LEU A 443 15.93 -12.46 -12.60
C LEU A 443 16.65 -13.58 -11.85
N MET A 444 15.92 -14.56 -11.31
CA MET A 444 16.52 -15.74 -10.70
C MET A 444 17.37 -16.53 -11.68
N LEU A 445 16.85 -16.87 -12.84
CA LEU A 445 17.62 -17.58 -13.89
C LEU A 445 18.86 -16.78 -14.32
N LYS A 446 18.75 -15.46 -14.44
CA LYS A 446 19.84 -14.57 -14.82
C LYS A 446 21.00 -14.60 -13.82
N TRP A 447 20.75 -14.77 -12.53
CA TRP A 447 21.80 -14.94 -11.51
C TRP A 447 22.62 -16.22 -11.69
N TYR A 448 22.07 -17.22 -12.38
CA TYR A 448 22.78 -18.45 -12.75
C TYR A 448 23.34 -18.42 -14.18
N GLY A 449 23.16 -17.31 -14.91
CA GLY A 449 23.63 -17.15 -16.29
C GLY A 449 22.67 -17.68 -17.36
N PHE A 450 21.43 -17.95 -17.00
CA PHE A 450 20.38 -18.43 -17.91
C PHE A 450 19.30 -17.37 -18.14
N GLY A 451 18.48 -17.61 -19.15
CA GLY A 451 17.30 -16.80 -19.46
C GLY A 451 16.37 -17.56 -20.39
N LEU A 452 15.16 -17.11 -20.50
CA LEU A 452 14.14 -17.69 -21.37
C LEU A 452 14.08 -16.91 -22.69
N LYS A 453 14.21 -17.60 -23.83
CA LYS A 453 13.91 -17.05 -25.14
C LYS A 453 12.44 -17.30 -25.51
N GLY A 454 11.97 -16.68 -26.56
CA GLY A 454 10.59 -16.76 -27.00
C GLY A 454 9.73 -15.63 -26.45
N LYS A 455 8.41 -15.83 -26.44
CA LYS A 455 7.46 -14.82 -25.98
C LYS A 455 7.19 -14.98 -24.51
N LEU A 456 7.10 -13.87 -23.80
CA LEU A 456 6.65 -13.85 -22.42
C LEU A 456 5.15 -13.57 -22.35
N TYR A 457 4.51 -14.04 -21.31
CA TYR A 457 3.13 -13.74 -20.96
C TYR A 457 2.98 -13.72 -19.45
N ASP A 458 2.81 -12.55 -18.88
CA ASP A 458 2.68 -12.36 -17.42
C ASP A 458 1.21 -12.19 -17.04
N THR A 459 0.66 -13.12 -16.27
CA THR A 459 -0.75 -13.11 -15.83
C THR A 459 -1.05 -11.96 -14.87
N MET A 460 -0.10 -11.55 -14.03
CA MET A 460 -0.23 -10.38 -13.17
C MET A 460 -0.38 -9.10 -13.99
N LEU A 461 0.42 -8.94 -15.05
CA LEU A 461 0.37 -7.76 -15.90
C LEU A 461 -0.89 -7.72 -16.80
N VAL A 462 -1.37 -8.89 -17.24
CA VAL A 462 -2.67 -8.96 -17.92
C VAL A 462 -3.79 -8.48 -17.00
N HIS A 463 -3.86 -9.01 -15.78
CA HIS A 463 -4.88 -8.58 -14.83
C HIS A 463 -4.76 -7.09 -14.48
N TYR A 464 -3.54 -6.59 -14.34
CA TYR A 464 -3.29 -5.17 -14.09
C TYR A 464 -3.85 -4.25 -15.20
N VAL A 465 -3.68 -4.59 -16.48
CA VAL A 465 -4.24 -3.74 -17.55
C VAL A 465 -5.75 -3.91 -17.71
N VAL A 466 -6.30 -5.07 -17.37
CA VAL A 466 -7.74 -5.38 -17.39
C VAL A 466 -8.47 -4.69 -16.23
N GLU A 467 -7.89 -4.73 -15.03
CA GLU A 467 -8.49 -4.23 -13.79
C GLU A 467 -7.41 -3.56 -12.90
N PRO A 468 -7.00 -2.32 -13.22
CA PRO A 468 -5.87 -1.67 -12.54
C PRO A 468 -6.04 -1.46 -11.03
N ASP A 469 -7.28 -1.41 -10.55
CA ASP A 469 -7.62 -1.25 -9.13
C ASP A 469 -7.72 -2.59 -8.37
N GLY A 470 -7.53 -3.72 -9.10
CA GLY A 470 -7.67 -5.08 -8.56
C GLY A 470 -6.51 -5.52 -7.67
N LYS A 471 -6.68 -6.68 -7.05
CA LYS A 471 -5.58 -7.41 -6.40
C LYS A 471 -4.98 -8.35 -7.44
N HIS A 472 -3.70 -8.19 -7.74
CA HIS A 472 -3.02 -8.90 -8.82
C HIS A 472 -2.23 -10.14 -8.35
N GLY A 473 -2.35 -10.52 -7.07
CA GLY A 473 -1.78 -11.77 -6.55
C GLY A 473 -2.55 -12.99 -7.04
N MET A 474 -1.85 -14.12 -7.19
CA MET A 474 -2.40 -15.36 -7.73
C MET A 474 -3.62 -15.85 -6.95
N ASP A 475 -3.56 -15.85 -5.62
CA ASP A 475 -4.68 -16.28 -4.75
C ASP A 475 -5.96 -15.50 -5.09
N ALA A 476 -5.88 -14.15 -5.12
CA ALA A 476 -7.04 -13.31 -5.38
C ALA A 476 -7.60 -13.48 -6.80
N MET A 477 -6.73 -13.73 -7.77
CA MET A 477 -7.15 -13.98 -9.15
C MET A 477 -7.77 -15.38 -9.29
N SER A 478 -7.20 -16.40 -8.63
CA SER A 478 -7.71 -17.75 -8.63
C SER A 478 -9.10 -17.83 -8.00
N GLU A 479 -9.29 -17.21 -6.83
CA GLU A 479 -10.61 -17.10 -6.21
C GLU A 479 -11.64 -16.45 -7.15
N LYS A 480 -11.24 -15.39 -7.84
CA LYS A 480 -12.14 -14.59 -8.68
C LYS A 480 -12.47 -15.25 -10.02
N TYR A 481 -11.48 -15.80 -10.70
CA TYR A 481 -11.63 -16.27 -12.09
C TYR A 481 -11.75 -17.79 -12.20
N LEU A 482 -11.19 -18.54 -11.26
CA LEU A 482 -11.22 -20.00 -11.27
C LEU A 482 -12.14 -20.60 -10.21
N SER A 483 -12.68 -19.79 -9.28
CA SER A 483 -13.38 -20.27 -8.08
C SER A 483 -12.54 -21.28 -7.29
N TYR A 484 -11.23 -21.05 -7.23
CA TYR A 484 -10.24 -21.94 -6.68
C TYR A 484 -9.41 -21.23 -5.62
N GLN A 485 -9.16 -21.91 -4.49
CA GLN A 485 -8.30 -21.43 -3.41
C GLN A 485 -6.97 -22.18 -3.45
N PRO A 486 -5.88 -21.57 -3.94
CA PRO A 486 -4.57 -22.19 -3.94
C PRO A 486 -4.05 -22.44 -2.52
N VAL A 487 -3.08 -23.32 -2.39
CA VAL A 487 -2.34 -23.54 -1.14
C VAL A 487 -1.54 -22.27 -0.82
N SER A 488 -1.73 -21.73 0.38
CA SER A 488 -0.99 -20.53 0.79
C SER A 488 0.45 -20.86 1.19
N ILE A 489 1.43 -20.14 0.66
CA ILE A 489 2.85 -20.26 1.05
C ILE A 489 3.07 -20.18 2.56
N GLU A 490 2.22 -19.42 3.28
CA GLU A 490 2.30 -19.27 4.73
C GLU A 490 2.01 -20.56 5.48
N THR A 491 1.30 -21.51 4.87
CA THR A 491 1.05 -22.84 5.45
C THR A 491 2.29 -23.73 5.38
N LEU A 492 3.17 -23.48 4.40
CA LEU A 492 4.42 -24.25 4.22
C LEU A 492 5.55 -23.70 5.09
N ILE A 493 5.82 -22.41 4.99
CA ILE A 493 6.99 -21.79 5.60
C ILE A 493 6.69 -21.03 6.89
N GLY A 494 5.40 -20.83 7.26
CA GLY A 494 4.99 -20.07 8.43
C GLY A 494 5.05 -18.56 8.22
N LYS A 495 4.86 -17.79 9.31
CA LYS A 495 4.79 -16.31 9.29
C LYS A 495 5.83 -15.65 10.18
N GLY A 496 6.26 -14.45 9.80
CA GLY A 496 7.04 -13.53 10.63
C GLY A 496 8.46 -14.02 10.93
N LYS A 497 8.94 -13.78 12.16
CA LYS A 497 10.35 -14.05 12.53
C LYS A 497 10.75 -15.54 12.58
N ASN A 498 9.80 -16.45 12.60
CA ASN A 498 10.01 -17.89 12.63
C ASN A 498 9.75 -18.53 11.26
N GLN A 499 9.66 -17.73 10.21
CA GLN A 499 9.49 -18.21 8.85
C GLN A 499 10.68 -19.08 8.45
N LYS A 500 10.38 -20.27 7.93
CA LYS A 500 11.36 -21.22 7.40
C LYS A 500 11.75 -20.82 5.97
N SER A 501 12.87 -21.33 5.50
CA SER A 501 13.18 -21.33 4.07
C SER A 501 12.30 -22.38 3.35
N MET A 502 11.96 -22.13 2.08
CA MET A 502 11.30 -23.12 1.24
C MET A 502 12.15 -24.42 1.15
N ARG A 503 13.46 -24.32 1.25
CA ARG A 503 14.38 -25.46 1.25
C ARG A 503 14.25 -26.36 2.50
N ASP A 504 13.72 -25.85 3.60
CA ASP A 504 13.52 -26.59 4.85
C ASP A 504 12.15 -27.32 4.89
N VAL A 505 11.31 -27.15 3.87
CA VAL A 505 10.01 -27.77 3.76
C VAL A 505 10.16 -29.18 3.13
N ASP A 506 9.31 -30.10 3.54
CA ASP A 506 9.28 -31.46 2.94
C ASP A 506 9.04 -31.40 1.43
N ILE A 507 9.85 -32.13 0.67
CA ILE A 507 9.88 -32.07 -0.79
C ILE A 507 8.54 -32.42 -1.47
N GLU A 508 7.78 -33.37 -0.90
CA GLU A 508 6.47 -33.72 -1.44
C GLU A 508 5.47 -32.59 -1.24
N THR A 509 5.58 -31.88 -0.10
CA THR A 509 4.77 -30.70 0.18
C THR A 509 5.12 -29.54 -0.76
N VAL A 510 6.42 -29.30 -1.00
CA VAL A 510 6.88 -28.27 -1.96
C VAL A 510 6.45 -28.62 -3.39
N LYS A 511 6.53 -29.90 -3.77
CA LYS A 511 6.08 -30.38 -5.09
C LYS A 511 4.60 -30.06 -5.33
N GLU A 512 3.73 -30.35 -4.36
CA GLU A 512 2.30 -30.06 -4.50
C GLU A 512 2.03 -28.57 -4.65
N TYR A 513 2.66 -27.73 -3.83
CA TYR A 513 2.53 -26.28 -3.87
C TYR A 513 3.06 -25.70 -5.20
N ALA A 514 4.31 -26.00 -5.55
CA ALA A 514 4.98 -25.39 -6.69
C ALA A 514 4.42 -25.84 -8.06
N ALA A 515 3.97 -27.11 -8.14
CA ALA A 515 3.29 -27.61 -9.33
C ALA A 515 1.88 -27.00 -9.48
N GLU A 516 1.18 -26.76 -8.36
CA GLU A 516 -0.09 -26.04 -8.32
C GLU A 516 0.08 -24.62 -8.87
N ASP A 517 1.11 -23.89 -8.46
CA ASP A 517 1.37 -22.52 -8.91
C ASP A 517 1.55 -22.43 -10.42
N ALA A 518 2.27 -23.37 -11.02
CA ALA A 518 2.42 -23.45 -12.48
C ALA A 518 1.11 -23.81 -13.18
N ASP A 519 0.32 -24.75 -12.65
CA ASP A 519 -0.97 -25.16 -13.23
C ASP A 519 -2.01 -24.02 -13.14
N VAL A 520 -2.12 -23.40 -11.96
CA VAL A 520 -3.02 -22.25 -11.74
C VAL A 520 -2.65 -21.09 -12.65
N THR A 521 -1.36 -20.83 -12.83
CA THR A 521 -0.87 -19.79 -13.75
C THR A 521 -1.29 -20.04 -15.18
N LEU A 522 -1.22 -21.29 -15.66
CA LEU A 522 -1.69 -21.67 -16.97
C LEU A 522 -3.21 -21.45 -17.12
N GLN A 523 -3.99 -21.86 -16.11
CA GLN A 523 -5.44 -21.70 -16.10
C GLN A 523 -5.84 -20.21 -16.05
N LEU A 524 -5.17 -19.40 -15.23
CA LEU A 524 -5.40 -17.95 -15.17
C LEU A 524 -5.14 -17.28 -16.53
N LYS A 525 -4.11 -17.70 -17.28
CA LYS A 525 -3.91 -17.21 -18.63
C LYS A 525 -5.11 -17.46 -19.51
N GLN A 526 -5.68 -18.67 -19.48
CA GLN A 526 -6.84 -19.04 -20.32
C GLN A 526 -8.05 -18.15 -20.05
N GLU A 527 -8.32 -17.83 -18.77
CA GLU A 527 -9.43 -16.97 -18.36
C GLU A 527 -9.17 -15.48 -18.61
N LEU A 528 -7.95 -15.02 -18.42
CA LEU A 528 -7.62 -13.60 -18.53
C LEU A 528 -7.39 -13.14 -19.98
N HIS A 529 -6.88 -14.03 -20.86
CA HIS A 529 -6.52 -13.67 -22.22
C HIS A 529 -7.68 -13.07 -23.04
N PRO A 530 -8.92 -13.64 -23.00
CA PRO A 530 -10.05 -13.05 -23.69
C PRO A 530 -10.45 -11.65 -23.18
N LEU A 531 -10.11 -11.33 -21.92
CA LEU A 531 -10.43 -10.04 -21.32
C LEU A 531 -9.62 -8.90 -21.91
N LEU A 532 -8.44 -9.17 -22.45
CA LEU A 532 -7.63 -8.15 -23.14
C LEU A 532 -8.38 -7.50 -24.31
N ASP A 533 -9.12 -8.30 -25.08
CA ASP A 533 -9.94 -7.82 -26.20
C ASP A 533 -11.26 -7.24 -25.69
N LYS A 534 -11.94 -7.93 -24.79
CA LYS A 534 -13.20 -7.46 -24.21
C LYS A 534 -13.07 -6.09 -23.55
N LYS A 535 -11.95 -5.81 -22.91
CA LYS A 535 -11.64 -4.51 -22.29
C LYS A 535 -10.88 -3.55 -23.21
N ILE A 536 -10.48 -3.98 -24.41
CA ILE A 536 -9.74 -3.17 -25.40
C ILE A 536 -8.43 -2.62 -24.81
N VAL A 537 -7.65 -3.48 -24.17
CA VAL A 537 -6.36 -3.13 -23.53
C VAL A 537 -5.19 -3.99 -24.00
N ARG A 538 -5.43 -4.86 -25.00
CA ARG A 538 -4.42 -5.77 -25.58
C ARG A 538 -3.16 -5.02 -26.03
N LYS A 539 -3.33 -3.88 -26.68
CA LYS A 539 -2.21 -3.05 -27.16
C LYS A 539 -1.29 -2.61 -26.01
N VAL A 540 -1.86 -2.18 -24.90
CA VAL A 540 -1.07 -1.77 -23.71
C VAL A 540 -0.28 -2.95 -23.14
N PHE A 541 -0.89 -4.13 -23.08
CA PHE A 541 -0.21 -5.33 -22.63
C PHE A 541 0.92 -5.74 -23.57
N GLU A 542 0.63 -5.88 -24.88
CA GLU A 542 1.56 -6.45 -25.85
C GLU A 542 2.68 -5.48 -26.27
N GLU A 543 2.43 -4.17 -26.30
CA GLU A 543 3.42 -3.18 -26.73
C GLU A 543 4.15 -2.48 -25.58
N VAL A 544 3.58 -2.45 -24.36
CA VAL A 544 4.14 -1.69 -23.24
C VAL A 544 4.51 -2.61 -22.08
N GLU A 545 3.51 -3.23 -21.42
CA GLU A 545 3.79 -3.88 -20.13
C GLU A 545 4.63 -5.14 -20.26
N ASN A 546 4.24 -6.02 -21.16
CA ASN A 546 4.93 -7.31 -21.33
C ASN A 546 6.34 -7.17 -21.92
N PRO A 547 6.59 -6.34 -22.97
CA PRO A 547 7.95 -6.09 -23.46
C PRO A 547 8.87 -5.35 -22.48
N LEU A 548 8.33 -4.67 -21.49
CA LEU A 548 9.11 -3.99 -20.45
C LEU A 548 9.75 -4.97 -19.47
N VAL A 549 9.18 -6.16 -19.27
CA VAL A 549 9.68 -7.16 -18.31
C VAL A 549 11.18 -7.44 -18.47
N PRO A 550 11.73 -7.83 -19.63
CA PRO A 550 13.17 -8.09 -19.77
C PRO A 550 14.04 -6.84 -19.57
N VAL A 551 13.51 -5.64 -19.81
CA VAL A 551 14.21 -4.38 -19.54
C VAL A 551 14.42 -4.21 -18.06
N LEU A 552 13.33 -4.41 -17.27
CA LEU A 552 13.40 -4.30 -15.81
C LEU A 552 14.28 -5.39 -15.19
N VAL A 553 14.24 -6.62 -15.71
CA VAL A 553 15.15 -7.69 -15.29
C VAL A 553 16.61 -7.27 -15.45
N ASP A 554 16.97 -6.67 -16.59
CA ASP A 554 18.34 -6.20 -16.83
C ASP A 554 18.71 -5.06 -15.87
N MET A 555 17.81 -4.08 -15.66
CA MET A 555 18.04 -2.96 -14.75
C MET A 555 18.19 -3.40 -13.28
N GLU A 556 17.30 -4.26 -12.81
CA GLU A 556 17.34 -4.79 -11.44
C GLU A 556 18.56 -5.67 -11.21
N PHE A 557 19.02 -6.40 -12.21
CA PHE A 557 20.26 -7.19 -12.15
C PHE A 557 21.51 -6.31 -12.10
N GLU A 558 21.57 -5.24 -12.90
CA GLU A 558 22.73 -4.32 -12.93
C GLU A 558 22.87 -3.53 -11.64
N GLY A 559 21.78 -3.02 -11.07
CA GLY A 559 21.77 -2.17 -9.87
C GLY A 559 22.56 -0.86 -10.07
N VAL A 560 22.79 -0.11 -8.99
CA VAL A 560 23.49 1.18 -9.02
C VAL A 560 24.62 1.23 -7.99
N GLY A 561 25.76 1.81 -8.36
CA GLY A 561 26.89 2.03 -7.48
C GLY A 561 26.61 3.12 -6.43
N ILE A 562 27.06 2.90 -5.20
CA ILE A 562 26.91 3.85 -4.09
C ILE A 562 28.28 4.19 -3.50
N ASP A 563 28.56 5.50 -3.39
CA ASP A 563 29.76 6.03 -2.71
C ASP A 563 29.51 6.06 -1.19
N VAL A 564 29.92 4.99 -0.52
CA VAL A 564 29.76 4.83 0.94
C VAL A 564 30.60 5.83 1.71
N PRO A 565 31.89 6.08 1.38
CA PRO A 565 32.68 7.16 2.01
C PRO A 565 31.97 8.50 1.98
N PHE A 566 31.47 8.93 0.82
CA PHE A 566 30.73 10.17 0.68
C PHE A 566 29.49 10.20 1.61
N LEU A 567 28.69 9.13 1.63
CA LEU A 567 27.48 9.07 2.48
C LEU A 567 27.84 9.15 3.97
N ASN A 568 28.91 8.49 4.41
CA ASN A 568 29.35 8.55 5.81
C ASN A 568 29.78 9.96 6.22
N ASP A 569 30.47 10.69 5.33
CA ASP A 569 30.86 12.06 5.62
C ASP A 569 29.64 13.02 5.54
N TYR A 570 28.75 12.79 4.59
CA TYR A 570 27.52 13.57 4.47
C TYR A 570 26.57 13.33 5.65
N SER A 571 26.53 12.12 6.22
CA SER A 571 25.79 11.81 7.44
C SER A 571 26.20 12.71 8.60
N LYS A 572 27.51 12.98 8.77
CA LYS A 572 28.03 13.89 9.80
C LYS A 572 27.60 15.34 9.56
N VAL A 573 27.65 15.78 8.29
CA VAL A 573 27.18 17.13 7.92
C VAL A 573 25.69 17.29 8.27
N LEU A 574 24.85 16.32 7.91
CA LEU A 574 23.43 16.36 8.25
C LEU A 574 23.19 16.31 9.76
N GLU A 575 24.01 15.56 10.52
CA GLU A 575 23.91 15.52 11.98
C GLU A 575 24.22 16.87 12.62
N ASP A 576 25.20 17.58 12.11
CA ASP A 576 25.52 18.94 12.57
C ASP A 576 24.39 19.93 12.22
N ASP A 577 23.86 19.88 11.01
CA ASP A 577 22.72 20.70 10.59
C ASP A 577 21.47 20.40 11.42
N ILE A 578 21.18 19.11 11.71
CA ILE A 578 20.06 18.69 12.58
C ILE A 578 20.22 19.29 13.97
N ARG A 579 21.44 19.26 14.52
CA ARG A 579 21.76 19.80 15.85
C ARG A 579 21.56 21.32 15.89
N ILE A 580 21.94 22.02 14.82
CA ILE A 580 21.71 23.46 14.69
C ILE A 580 20.22 23.77 14.63
N ALA A 581 19.46 23.07 13.78
CA ALA A 581 18.02 23.27 13.64
C ALA A 581 17.29 22.97 14.97
N GLU A 582 17.67 21.91 15.66
CA GLU A 582 17.13 21.56 16.98
C GLU A 582 17.43 22.66 18.02
N ALA A 583 18.67 23.16 18.07
CA ALA A 583 19.06 24.24 18.98
C ALA A 583 18.26 25.53 18.71
N ASN A 584 18.05 25.89 17.44
CA ASN A 584 17.22 27.02 17.04
C ASN A 584 15.78 26.84 17.49
N VAL A 585 15.19 25.68 17.30
CA VAL A 585 13.83 25.37 17.76
C VAL A 585 13.72 25.55 19.29
N PHE A 586 14.68 25.05 20.06
CA PHE A 586 14.68 25.21 21.52
C PHE A 586 14.89 26.68 21.94
N GLN A 587 15.72 27.41 21.21
CA GLN A 587 15.90 28.85 21.43
C GLN A 587 14.60 29.62 21.16
N HIS A 588 13.92 29.35 20.07
CA HIS A 588 12.67 30.01 19.69
C HIS A 588 11.49 29.61 20.59
N SER A 589 11.45 28.38 21.08
CA SER A 589 10.37 27.92 21.99
C SER A 589 10.62 28.27 23.44
N GLY A 590 11.87 28.51 23.85
CA GLY A 590 12.26 28.69 25.25
C GLY A 590 12.23 27.39 26.10
N VAL A 591 11.88 26.25 25.49
CA VAL A 591 11.76 24.95 26.17
C VAL A 591 12.42 23.84 25.34
N LYS A 592 12.93 22.81 26.04
CA LYS A 592 13.41 21.58 25.38
C LYS A 592 12.30 20.55 25.37
N PHE A 593 12.09 19.91 24.25
CA PHE A 593 11.08 18.88 24.04
C PHE A 593 11.51 17.93 22.93
N ASN A 594 10.81 16.81 22.76
CA ASN A 594 11.10 15.89 21.66
C ASN A 594 10.47 16.39 20.35
N LEU A 595 11.30 16.89 19.44
CA LEU A 595 10.85 17.36 18.11
C LEU A 595 10.26 16.25 17.24
N GLY A 596 10.65 15.00 17.49
CA GLY A 596 10.07 13.83 16.84
C GLY A 596 8.67 13.47 17.34
N SER A 597 8.20 14.10 18.42
CA SER A 597 6.86 13.89 18.97
C SER A 597 5.87 14.92 18.42
N PRO A 598 4.91 14.55 17.56
CA PRO A 598 3.89 15.46 17.06
C PRO A 598 3.06 16.12 18.18
N LYS A 599 2.84 15.41 19.29
CA LYS A 599 2.12 15.92 20.46
C LYS A 599 2.86 17.08 21.10
N GLN A 600 4.11 16.87 21.54
CA GLN A 600 4.90 17.91 22.21
C GLN A 600 5.15 19.11 21.27
N LEU A 601 5.39 18.85 19.98
CA LEU A 601 5.51 19.90 19.00
C LEU A 601 4.24 20.73 18.88
N GLY A 602 3.07 20.08 18.86
CA GLY A 602 1.78 20.75 18.80
C GLY A 602 1.51 21.62 20.02
N GLU A 603 1.81 21.13 21.22
CA GLU A 603 1.69 21.88 22.48
C GLU A 603 2.59 23.11 22.47
N VAL A 604 3.83 23.00 22.01
CA VAL A 604 4.75 24.15 21.88
C VAL A 604 4.23 25.17 20.88
N LEU A 605 3.78 24.76 19.72
CA LEU A 605 3.35 25.67 18.65
C LEU A 605 2.03 26.40 18.98
N PHE A 606 1.06 25.67 19.56
CA PHE A 606 -0.32 26.15 19.67
C PHE A 606 -0.74 26.52 21.10
N ASP A 607 -0.21 25.85 22.13
CA ASP A 607 -0.52 26.20 23.50
C ASP A 607 0.49 27.18 24.09
N LEU A 608 1.80 26.98 23.87
CA LEU A 608 2.86 27.85 24.39
C LEU A 608 3.03 29.11 23.52
N LEU A 609 3.32 28.93 22.22
CA LEU A 609 3.59 30.04 21.29
C LEU A 609 2.32 30.65 20.68
N LYS A 610 1.18 29.97 20.78
CA LYS A 610 -0.15 30.42 20.30
C LYS A 610 -0.16 30.90 18.85
N LEU A 611 0.58 30.20 17.97
CA LEU A 611 0.78 30.63 16.57
C LEU A 611 -0.50 30.63 15.75
N ASP A 612 -1.48 29.79 16.12
CA ASP A 612 -2.79 29.78 15.50
C ASP A 612 -3.88 29.48 16.56
N PRO A 613 -4.65 30.49 16.99
CA PRO A 613 -5.76 30.26 17.91
C PRO A 613 -6.88 29.35 17.36
N SER A 614 -6.94 29.19 16.04
CA SER A 614 -7.90 28.33 15.35
C SER A 614 -7.30 26.97 14.96
N ALA A 615 -6.12 26.63 15.50
CA ALA A 615 -5.45 25.38 15.19
C ALA A 615 -6.35 24.20 15.47
N LYS A 616 -6.60 23.41 14.44
CA LYS A 616 -7.42 22.21 14.56
C LYS A 616 -6.61 21.15 15.30
N LYS A 617 -7.18 20.64 16.37
CA LYS A 617 -6.69 19.40 16.93
C LYS A 617 -7.07 18.27 16.00
N THR A 618 -6.15 17.35 15.79
CA THR A 618 -6.46 16.08 15.16
C THR A 618 -7.55 15.40 16.01
N LYS A 619 -8.15 14.38 15.46
CA LYS A 619 -9.15 13.55 16.16
C LYS A 619 -8.62 12.93 17.46
N THR A 620 -7.29 12.89 17.60
CA THR A 620 -6.55 12.45 18.79
C THR A 620 -6.35 13.56 19.83
N GLY A 621 -7.07 14.68 19.73
CA GLY A 621 -6.88 15.84 20.62
C GLY A 621 -5.53 16.52 20.47
N GLN A 622 -4.62 15.96 19.66
CA GLN A 622 -3.31 16.53 19.37
C GLN A 622 -3.45 17.55 18.23
N TYR A 623 -2.64 18.59 18.26
CA TYR A 623 -2.61 19.51 17.16
C TYR A 623 -2.03 18.85 15.90
N ALA A 624 -2.64 19.11 14.75
CA ALA A 624 -2.06 18.71 13.48
C ALA A 624 -0.76 19.46 13.25
N THR A 625 0.33 18.72 13.12
CA THR A 625 1.67 19.27 12.87
C THR A 625 2.26 18.73 11.56
N GLY A 626 1.42 18.29 10.63
CA GLY A 626 1.85 17.84 9.32
C GLY A 626 2.54 18.98 8.55
N GLU A 627 3.30 18.64 7.52
CA GLU A 627 4.02 19.61 6.70
C GLU A 627 3.06 20.65 6.07
N ASP A 628 1.87 20.20 5.65
CA ASP A 628 0.79 21.04 5.11
C ASP A 628 0.29 22.09 6.10
N VAL A 629 0.30 21.81 7.40
CA VAL A 629 -0.04 22.76 8.47
C VAL A 629 1.12 23.71 8.75
N LEU A 630 2.33 23.16 8.88
CA LEU A 630 3.52 23.95 9.17
C LEU A 630 3.83 24.97 8.06
N VAL A 631 3.71 24.58 6.80
CA VAL A 631 3.93 25.51 5.66
C VAL A 631 3.00 26.72 5.72
N LYS A 632 1.74 26.55 6.16
CA LYS A 632 0.80 27.67 6.35
C LYS A 632 1.20 28.62 7.48
N LEU A 633 2.00 28.14 8.42
CA LEU A 633 2.49 28.92 9.55
C LEU A 633 3.86 29.56 9.30
N LYS A 634 4.48 29.30 8.14
CA LYS A 634 5.86 29.71 7.82
C LYS A 634 6.12 31.22 8.06
N ASN A 635 5.15 32.07 7.71
CA ASN A 635 5.29 33.52 7.87
C ASN A 635 4.87 34.04 9.26
N LYS A 636 4.47 33.15 10.19
CA LYS A 636 4.00 33.57 11.52
C LYS A 636 5.10 33.57 12.58
N HIS A 637 6.08 32.66 12.45
CA HIS A 637 7.17 32.56 13.43
C HIS A 637 8.38 31.82 12.86
N ALA A 638 9.60 32.25 13.16
CA ALA A 638 10.85 31.67 12.66
C ALA A 638 11.01 30.19 13.04
N ILE A 639 10.49 29.76 14.19
CA ILE A 639 10.52 28.36 14.65
C ILE A 639 10.01 27.37 13.60
N ILE A 640 9.08 27.80 12.73
CA ILE A 640 8.46 26.90 11.72
C ILE A 640 9.48 26.49 10.66
N GLU A 641 10.33 27.42 10.23
CA GLU A 641 11.39 27.09 9.27
C GLU A 641 12.40 26.10 9.85
N ASP A 642 12.79 26.27 11.12
CA ASP A 642 13.71 25.37 11.78
C ASP A 642 13.10 23.97 11.99
N ILE A 643 11.79 23.88 12.31
CA ILE A 643 11.09 22.59 12.43
C ILE A 643 11.00 21.89 11.08
N LEU A 644 10.67 22.60 10.02
CA LEU A 644 10.62 22.05 8.66
C LEU A 644 12.02 21.54 8.23
N SER A 645 13.05 22.36 8.48
CA SER A 645 14.44 22.00 8.22
C SER A 645 14.86 20.75 9.02
N TYR A 646 14.59 20.73 10.33
CA TYR A 646 14.88 19.57 11.19
C TYR A 646 14.25 18.29 10.65
N ARG A 647 12.98 18.33 10.28
CA ARG A 647 12.25 17.16 9.73
C ARG A 647 12.82 16.70 8.39
N GLU A 648 13.10 17.63 7.51
CA GLU A 648 13.73 17.34 6.22
C GLU A 648 15.08 16.65 6.43
N LEU A 649 15.98 17.27 7.19
CA LEU A 649 17.34 16.76 7.45
C LEU A 649 17.31 15.39 8.13
N THR A 650 16.45 15.22 9.12
CA THR A 650 16.28 13.92 9.81
C THR A 650 15.80 12.83 8.86
N LYS A 651 14.84 13.15 7.99
CA LYS A 651 14.34 12.23 6.98
C LYS A 651 15.42 11.89 5.94
N LEU A 652 16.16 12.88 5.45
CA LEU A 652 17.26 12.68 4.52
C LEU A 652 18.32 11.74 5.11
N LYS A 653 18.72 12.01 6.35
CA LYS A 653 19.74 11.21 7.06
C LYS A 653 19.25 9.76 7.26
N SER A 654 18.10 9.57 7.89
CA SER A 654 17.64 8.24 8.29
C SER A 654 17.15 7.38 7.13
N THR A 655 16.48 7.98 6.13
CA THR A 655 15.83 7.23 5.05
C THR A 655 16.79 6.91 3.91
N TYR A 656 17.76 7.79 3.65
CA TYR A 656 18.66 7.64 2.51
C TYR A 656 20.12 7.51 2.91
N VAL A 657 20.67 8.46 3.65
CA VAL A 657 22.12 8.55 3.86
C VAL A 657 22.62 7.39 4.71
N ASP A 658 21.98 7.09 5.83
CA ASP A 658 22.36 5.99 6.72
C ASP A 658 21.83 4.62 6.23
N ALA A 659 20.72 4.61 5.50
CA ALA A 659 20.09 3.37 5.05
C ALA A 659 20.77 2.76 3.81
N LEU A 660 21.11 3.57 2.79
CA LEU A 660 21.65 3.08 1.52
C LEU A 660 22.89 2.20 1.67
N PRO A 661 23.90 2.52 2.52
CA PRO A 661 25.04 1.64 2.72
C PRO A 661 24.70 0.25 3.23
N THR A 662 23.61 0.12 3.99
CA THR A 662 23.16 -1.17 4.56
C THR A 662 22.45 -2.05 3.54
N LEU A 663 22.05 -1.50 2.40
CA LEU A 663 21.32 -2.17 1.32
C LEU A 663 22.22 -2.63 0.18
N ILE A 664 23.52 -2.45 0.31
CA ILE A 664 24.48 -2.91 -0.71
C ILE A 664 24.52 -4.43 -0.71
N ASN A 665 24.25 -5.01 -1.89
CA ASN A 665 24.35 -6.44 -2.10
C ASN A 665 25.83 -6.89 -2.05
N GLN A 666 26.14 -7.85 -1.21
CA GLN A 666 27.50 -8.34 -0.98
C GLN A 666 28.11 -9.02 -2.22
N LYS A 667 27.28 -9.57 -3.10
CA LYS A 667 27.74 -10.26 -4.34
C LYS A 667 28.18 -9.25 -5.42
N THR A 668 27.52 -8.08 -5.48
CA THR A 668 27.74 -7.10 -6.56
C THR A 668 28.42 -5.80 -6.11
N GLY A 669 28.38 -5.49 -4.81
CA GLY A 669 28.82 -4.19 -4.29
C GLY A 669 27.89 -3.04 -4.68
N ARG A 670 26.67 -3.32 -5.16
CA ARG A 670 25.71 -2.33 -5.68
C ARG A 670 24.37 -2.43 -4.95
N VAL A 671 23.55 -1.39 -5.07
CA VAL A 671 22.17 -1.38 -4.57
C VAL A 671 21.24 -1.77 -5.71
N HIS A 672 20.40 -2.75 -5.45
CA HIS A 672 19.39 -3.24 -6.38
C HIS A 672 17.99 -2.86 -5.87
N THR A 673 17.23 -2.12 -6.67
CA THR A 673 15.84 -1.82 -6.39
C THR A 673 14.93 -2.77 -7.16
N ASN A 674 13.69 -2.91 -6.73
CA ASN A 674 12.66 -3.63 -7.45
C ASN A 674 11.69 -2.63 -8.11
N PHE A 675 11.50 -2.69 -9.42
CA PHE A 675 10.55 -1.88 -10.17
C PHE A 675 9.22 -2.62 -10.35
N ASN A 676 8.17 -2.11 -9.76
CA ASN A 676 6.84 -2.71 -9.81
C ASN A 676 5.98 -2.03 -10.89
N GLN A 677 5.43 -2.83 -11.83
CA GLN A 677 4.54 -2.36 -12.90
C GLN A 677 3.07 -2.30 -12.46
N ALA A 678 2.64 -3.17 -11.55
CA ALA A 678 1.24 -3.43 -11.22
C ALA A 678 0.76 -2.75 -9.91
N ILE A 679 1.40 -1.65 -9.48
CA ILE A 679 1.01 -0.93 -8.25
C ILE A 679 0.29 0.37 -8.57
N ALA A 680 0.83 1.18 -9.47
CA ALA A 680 0.29 2.50 -9.76
C ALA A 680 -0.79 2.43 -10.83
N VAL A 681 -2.02 2.79 -10.49
CA VAL A 681 -3.18 2.81 -11.43
C VAL A 681 -2.99 3.78 -12.61
N THR A 682 -2.00 4.66 -12.56
CA THR A 682 -1.64 5.60 -13.64
C THR A 682 -0.74 4.98 -14.71
N GLY A 683 -0.25 3.77 -14.51
CA GLY A 683 0.75 3.17 -15.40
C GLY A 683 2.21 3.49 -15.01
N ARG A 684 2.46 4.37 -14.05
CA ARG A 684 3.83 4.66 -13.59
C ARG A 684 4.46 3.45 -12.92
N LEU A 685 5.77 3.28 -13.06
CA LEU A 685 6.53 2.35 -12.25
C LEU A 685 6.60 2.84 -10.80
N SER A 686 6.66 1.93 -9.86
CA SER A 686 7.07 2.24 -8.50
C SER A 686 8.36 1.47 -8.15
N SER A 687 9.23 2.08 -7.36
CA SER A 687 10.49 1.50 -6.91
C SER A 687 10.39 1.15 -5.43
N THR A 688 10.83 -0.05 -5.06
CA THR A 688 10.80 -0.53 -3.67
C THR A 688 12.08 -1.28 -3.33
N ASN A 689 12.42 -1.31 -2.06
CA ASN A 689 13.52 -2.06 -1.48
C ASN A 689 14.90 -1.80 -2.12
N PRO A 690 15.38 -0.52 -2.16
CA PRO A 690 14.82 0.73 -1.66
C PRO A 690 14.00 1.49 -2.71
N ASN A 691 13.18 2.47 -2.28
CA ASN A 691 12.53 3.39 -3.21
C ASN A 691 13.50 4.48 -3.69
N LEU A 692 14.10 4.27 -4.86
CA LEU A 692 15.05 5.20 -5.47
C LEU A 692 14.37 6.33 -6.27
N GLN A 693 13.07 6.24 -6.55
CA GLN A 693 12.32 7.28 -7.24
C GLN A 693 11.97 8.49 -6.36
N ASN A 694 12.09 8.35 -5.04
CA ASN A 694 11.76 9.40 -4.09
C ASN A 694 12.99 10.17 -3.57
N ILE A 695 14.16 10.00 -4.17
CA ILE A 695 15.37 10.75 -3.79
C ILE A 695 15.17 12.23 -4.11
N PRO A 696 15.27 13.11 -3.11
CA PRO A 696 14.90 14.51 -3.26
C PRO A 696 15.77 15.26 -4.29
N ILE A 697 15.15 16.18 -5.02
CA ILE A 697 15.84 17.07 -5.99
C ILE A 697 15.52 18.55 -5.76
N ARG A 698 14.50 18.86 -4.96
CA ARG A 698 13.99 20.23 -4.82
C ARG A 698 14.83 21.11 -3.90
N THR A 699 15.44 20.53 -2.89
CA THR A 699 16.26 21.22 -1.90
C THR A 699 17.74 20.98 -2.15
N ASP A 700 18.59 21.91 -1.77
CA ASP A 700 20.03 21.77 -1.97
C ASP A 700 20.58 20.56 -1.20
N ARG A 701 20.14 20.37 0.05
CA ARG A 701 20.53 19.21 0.87
C ARG A 701 20.04 17.90 0.29
N GLY A 702 18.83 17.86 -0.25
CA GLY A 702 18.30 16.69 -0.93
C GLY A 702 19.06 16.34 -2.20
N ARG A 703 19.41 17.33 -3.01
CA ARG A 703 20.18 17.15 -4.25
C ARG A 703 21.58 16.58 -4.00
N GLU A 704 22.24 16.96 -2.91
CA GLU A 704 23.57 16.46 -2.56
C GLU A 704 23.60 14.93 -2.46
N ILE A 705 22.51 14.27 -2.04
CA ILE A 705 22.43 12.80 -1.96
C ILE A 705 22.67 12.16 -3.33
N ARG A 706 22.30 12.80 -4.43
CA ARG A 706 22.51 12.29 -5.78
C ARG A 706 24.00 12.14 -6.14
N LYS A 707 24.91 12.83 -5.44
CA LYS A 707 26.35 12.63 -5.59
C LYS A 707 26.82 11.25 -5.16
N ALA A 708 26.08 10.61 -4.24
CA ALA A 708 26.38 9.26 -3.78
C ALA A 708 26.13 8.18 -4.84
N PHE A 709 25.34 8.48 -5.86
CA PHE A 709 25.03 7.55 -6.94
C PHE A 709 26.08 7.67 -8.02
N ILE A 710 26.89 6.63 -8.16
CA ILE A 710 28.07 6.59 -9.01
C ILE A 710 27.99 5.45 -10.05
N SER A 711 28.82 5.54 -11.06
CA SER A 711 29.01 4.47 -12.06
C SER A 711 29.69 3.23 -11.44
N ARG A 712 29.87 2.18 -12.25
CA ARG A 712 30.48 0.91 -11.80
C ARG A 712 31.96 0.99 -11.47
N GLY A 713 32.62 2.10 -11.74
CA GLY A 713 34.02 2.31 -11.35
C GLY A 713 34.80 3.23 -12.30
N GLU A 714 36.10 3.17 -12.20
CA GLU A 714 37.03 3.94 -13.02
C GLU A 714 36.86 3.61 -14.50
N GLY A 715 36.88 4.61 -15.38
CA GLY A 715 36.61 4.45 -16.81
C GLY A 715 35.12 4.44 -17.19
N PHE A 716 34.21 4.75 -16.25
CA PHE A 716 32.78 4.85 -16.47
C PHE A 716 32.22 6.17 -15.94
N GLN A 717 31.13 6.60 -16.56
CA GLN A 717 30.31 7.76 -16.15
C GLN A 717 28.83 7.38 -16.06
N LEU A 718 28.05 8.22 -15.41
CA LEU A 718 26.61 8.16 -15.54
C LEU A 718 26.13 9.10 -16.64
N ILE A 719 25.12 8.66 -17.39
CA ILE A 719 24.30 9.52 -18.23
C ILE A 719 22.93 9.60 -17.62
N SER A 720 22.41 10.82 -17.45
CA SER A 720 21.02 11.08 -17.16
C SER A 720 20.36 11.67 -18.40
N ALA A 721 19.24 11.07 -18.80
CA ALA A 721 18.45 11.54 -19.94
C ALA A 721 17.01 11.78 -19.50
N ASP A 722 16.49 12.98 -19.74
CA ASP A 722 15.20 13.42 -19.26
C ASP A 722 14.32 13.99 -20.37
N TYR A 723 13.01 13.80 -20.27
CA TYR A 723 12.05 14.42 -21.17
C TYR A 723 11.80 15.89 -20.82
N SER A 724 11.95 16.76 -21.77
CA SER A 724 11.65 18.18 -21.58
C SER A 724 10.15 18.46 -21.61
N GLN A 725 9.57 18.77 -20.44
CA GLN A 725 8.18 19.24 -20.26
C GLN A 725 7.12 18.30 -20.88
N ILE A 726 7.30 17.00 -20.75
CA ILE A 726 6.53 16.02 -21.49
C ILE A 726 5.03 16.07 -21.22
N GLU A 727 4.60 16.29 -19.96
CA GLU A 727 3.18 16.38 -19.64
C GLU A 727 2.51 17.58 -20.33
N LEU A 728 3.19 18.73 -20.44
CA LEU A 728 2.66 19.90 -21.14
C LEU A 728 2.60 19.67 -22.67
N ARG A 729 3.57 18.96 -23.23
CA ARG A 729 3.55 18.55 -24.65
C ARG A 729 2.39 17.60 -24.95
N ILE A 730 2.13 16.66 -24.05
CA ILE A 730 0.99 15.75 -24.15
C ILE A 730 -0.33 16.52 -24.05
N VAL A 731 -0.46 17.48 -23.13
CA VAL A 731 -1.65 18.36 -23.05
C VAL A 731 -1.87 19.11 -24.34
N ALA A 732 -0.84 19.75 -24.88
CA ALA A 732 -0.94 20.43 -26.17
C ALA A 732 -1.40 19.49 -27.29
N ALA A 733 -0.82 18.29 -27.34
CA ALA A 733 -1.12 17.29 -28.36
C ALA A 733 -2.57 16.76 -28.25
N ILE A 734 -3.05 16.48 -27.04
CA ILE A 734 -4.41 15.92 -26.82
C ILE A 734 -5.48 17.00 -26.95
N SER A 735 -5.24 18.20 -26.41
CA SER A 735 -6.20 19.32 -26.48
C SER A 735 -6.32 19.88 -27.89
N GLY A 736 -5.26 19.80 -28.70
CA GLY A 736 -5.20 20.42 -30.00
C GLY A 736 -5.09 21.95 -29.94
N ASP A 737 -4.61 22.53 -28.83
CA ASP A 737 -4.46 23.98 -28.70
C ASP A 737 -3.32 24.49 -29.56
N GLU A 738 -3.69 25.18 -30.67
CA GLU A 738 -2.74 25.65 -31.67
C GLU A 738 -1.67 26.58 -31.11
N SER A 739 -2.04 27.43 -30.13
CA SER A 739 -1.12 28.37 -29.50
C SER A 739 -0.03 27.64 -28.71
N MET A 740 -0.41 26.59 -28.00
CA MET A 740 0.53 25.78 -27.22
C MET A 740 1.37 24.89 -28.14
N ILE A 741 0.76 24.29 -29.17
CA ILE A 741 1.46 23.48 -30.16
C ILE A 741 2.54 24.31 -30.88
N GLU A 742 2.20 25.51 -31.31
CA GLU A 742 3.15 26.39 -32.05
C GLU A 742 4.30 26.86 -31.14
N ALA A 743 4.02 27.12 -29.85
CA ALA A 743 5.08 27.44 -28.91
C ALA A 743 6.11 26.30 -28.79
N PHE A 744 5.63 25.03 -28.75
CA PHE A 744 6.50 23.85 -28.70
C PHE A 744 7.22 23.58 -30.04
N ARG A 745 6.58 23.82 -31.18
CA ARG A 745 7.22 23.71 -32.49
C ARG A 745 8.37 24.72 -32.65
N GLN A 746 8.20 25.93 -32.11
CA GLN A 746 9.23 26.98 -32.13
C GLN A 746 10.27 26.82 -31.02
N ASN A 747 10.20 25.74 -30.22
CA ASN A 747 11.05 25.49 -29.06
C ASN A 747 11.11 26.65 -28.06
N LYS A 748 9.98 27.38 -27.86
CA LYS A 748 9.86 28.44 -26.88
C LYS A 748 9.72 27.89 -25.46
N ASP A 749 10.18 28.70 -24.49
CA ASP A 749 9.85 28.43 -23.09
C ASP A 749 8.35 28.62 -22.87
N ILE A 750 7.62 27.50 -22.73
CA ILE A 750 6.16 27.51 -22.56
C ILE A 750 5.71 28.35 -21.37
N HIS A 751 6.48 28.42 -20.28
CA HIS A 751 6.11 29.20 -19.12
C HIS A 751 6.24 30.70 -19.38
N THR A 752 7.25 31.12 -20.13
CA THR A 752 7.40 32.49 -20.60
C THR A 752 6.33 32.85 -21.61
N ALA A 753 6.08 32.02 -22.61
CA ALA A 753 5.03 32.22 -23.60
C ALA A 753 3.63 32.32 -22.95
N THR A 754 3.31 31.41 -21.99
CA THR A 754 2.06 31.48 -21.22
C THR A 754 1.98 32.75 -20.41
N SER A 755 3.07 33.15 -19.75
CA SER A 755 3.11 34.36 -18.95
C SER A 755 2.83 35.61 -19.78
N ALA A 756 3.52 35.75 -20.93
CA ALA A 756 3.31 36.84 -21.85
C ALA A 756 1.83 37.00 -22.26
N LYS A 757 1.19 35.88 -22.62
CA LYS A 757 -0.23 35.87 -22.99
C LYS A 757 -1.17 36.17 -21.83
N VAL A 758 -1.01 35.52 -20.67
CA VAL A 758 -1.88 35.68 -19.50
C VAL A 758 -1.83 37.09 -18.92
N TYR A 759 -0.67 37.68 -18.91
CA TYR A 759 -0.46 39.07 -18.42
C TYR A 759 -0.57 40.14 -19.51
N GLY A 760 -0.62 39.76 -20.78
CA GLY A 760 -0.75 40.70 -21.92
C GLY A 760 0.50 41.53 -22.15
N VAL A 761 1.70 40.99 -21.91
CA VAL A 761 2.98 41.63 -22.08
C VAL A 761 3.84 40.89 -23.12
N PRO A 762 4.79 41.58 -23.77
CA PRO A 762 5.79 40.91 -24.62
C PRO A 762 6.62 39.89 -23.84
N GLU A 763 7.12 38.85 -24.50
CA GLU A 763 7.96 37.82 -23.84
C GLU A 763 9.22 38.43 -23.19
N SER A 764 9.76 39.52 -23.74
CA SER A 764 10.93 40.24 -23.22
C SER A 764 10.66 40.98 -21.91
N GLU A 765 9.39 41.26 -21.58
CA GLU A 765 8.98 41.96 -20.37
C GLU A 765 8.47 40.98 -19.27
N VAL A 766 8.51 39.70 -19.53
CA VAL A 766 8.10 38.70 -18.54
C VAL A 766 9.08 38.65 -17.39
N THR A 767 8.60 39.01 -16.21
CA THR A 767 9.40 38.95 -14.98
C THR A 767 9.55 37.53 -14.46
N PRO A 768 10.59 37.23 -13.65
CA PRO A 768 10.72 35.92 -13.00
C PRO A 768 9.49 35.50 -12.16
N GLN A 769 8.83 36.49 -11.53
CA GLN A 769 7.61 36.27 -10.77
C GLN A 769 6.43 35.89 -11.66
N MET A 770 6.23 36.59 -12.79
CA MET A 770 5.20 36.23 -13.77
C MET A 770 5.44 34.85 -14.35
N ARG A 771 6.69 34.51 -14.70
CA ARG A 771 7.06 33.19 -15.20
C ARG A 771 6.79 32.08 -14.15
N ARG A 772 7.11 32.36 -12.87
CA ARG A 772 6.81 31.44 -11.76
C ARG A 772 5.31 31.22 -11.61
N ALA A 773 4.51 32.28 -11.69
CA ALA A 773 3.05 32.19 -11.64
C ALA A 773 2.51 31.39 -12.83
N ALA A 774 2.98 31.63 -14.05
CA ALA A 774 2.60 30.86 -15.23
C ALA A 774 2.99 29.38 -15.12
N LYS A 775 4.16 29.07 -14.56
CA LYS A 775 4.54 27.69 -14.25
C LYS A 775 3.56 27.03 -13.29
N ALA A 776 3.19 27.71 -12.21
CA ALA A 776 2.21 27.20 -11.25
C ALA A 776 0.82 27.01 -11.89
N VAL A 777 0.43 27.91 -12.80
CA VAL A 777 -0.85 27.81 -13.54
C VAL A 777 -0.81 26.66 -14.54
N ASN A 778 0.23 26.54 -15.36
CA ASN A 778 0.36 25.50 -16.36
C ASN A 778 0.24 24.10 -15.75
N PHE A 779 0.92 23.85 -14.63
CA PHE A 779 0.79 22.58 -13.93
C PHE A 779 -0.48 22.49 -13.09
N GLY A 780 -0.83 23.58 -12.38
CA GLY A 780 -2.00 23.60 -11.50
C GLY A 780 -3.31 23.33 -12.23
N ILE A 781 -3.51 23.89 -13.41
CA ILE A 781 -4.71 23.66 -14.21
C ILE A 781 -4.82 22.22 -14.68
N ILE A 782 -3.72 21.65 -15.18
CA ILE A 782 -3.66 20.24 -15.60
C ILE A 782 -4.00 19.32 -14.44
N TYR A 783 -3.57 19.66 -13.22
CA TYR A 783 -3.89 18.90 -12.01
C TYR A 783 -5.24 19.27 -11.37
N GLY A 784 -6.05 20.09 -12.05
CA GLY A 784 -7.39 20.51 -11.58
C GLY A 784 -7.35 21.38 -10.34
N GLN A 785 -6.30 22.21 -10.18
CA GLN A 785 -6.16 23.12 -9.05
C GLN A 785 -7.20 24.24 -9.15
N SER A 786 -7.95 24.49 -8.06
CA SER A 786 -8.91 25.58 -7.97
C SER A 786 -8.23 26.94 -7.78
N ALA A 787 -8.99 28.04 -8.00
CA ALA A 787 -8.51 29.41 -7.73
C ALA A 787 -8.05 29.60 -6.27
N TRP A 788 -8.67 28.87 -5.33
CA TRP A 788 -8.24 28.85 -3.93
C TRP A 788 -6.85 28.22 -3.76
N GLY A 789 -6.63 27.05 -4.35
CA GLY A 789 -5.33 26.39 -4.28
C GLY A 789 -4.22 27.17 -4.99
N LEU A 790 -4.54 27.81 -6.13
CA LEU A 790 -3.58 28.68 -6.82
C LEU A 790 -3.23 29.92 -6.00
N ALA A 791 -4.22 30.53 -5.34
CA ALA A 791 -4.01 31.69 -4.46
C ALA A 791 -3.07 31.34 -3.28
N GLU A 792 -3.29 30.20 -2.63
CA GLU A 792 -2.38 29.70 -1.57
C GLU A 792 -0.97 29.45 -2.08
N ASN A 793 -0.83 28.79 -3.24
CA ASN A 793 0.48 28.44 -3.80
C ASN A 793 1.31 29.67 -4.17
N LEU A 794 0.68 30.71 -4.71
CA LEU A 794 1.34 31.93 -5.15
C LEU A 794 1.41 33.03 -4.08
N GLY A 795 0.67 32.89 -2.97
CA GLY A 795 0.56 33.93 -1.95
C GLY A 795 -0.21 35.18 -2.42
N ILE A 796 -1.17 35.00 -3.35
CA ILE A 796 -1.97 36.10 -3.95
C ILE A 796 -3.45 36.01 -3.51
N SER A 797 -4.23 37.07 -3.81
CA SER A 797 -5.66 37.06 -3.53
C SER A 797 -6.42 36.03 -4.40
N ARG A 798 -7.55 35.52 -3.90
CA ARG A 798 -8.43 34.61 -4.68
C ARG A 798 -8.96 35.25 -5.95
N THR A 799 -9.24 36.55 -5.91
CA THR A 799 -9.72 37.31 -7.07
C THR A 799 -8.65 37.39 -8.15
N GLU A 800 -7.40 37.64 -7.76
CA GLU A 800 -6.25 37.65 -8.67
C GLU A 800 -5.98 36.25 -9.26
N ALA A 801 -5.98 35.19 -8.42
CA ALA A 801 -5.83 33.84 -8.89
C ALA A 801 -6.94 33.43 -9.88
N LYS A 802 -8.19 33.86 -9.63
CA LYS A 802 -9.29 33.64 -10.56
C LYS A 802 -9.09 34.38 -11.88
N SER A 803 -8.66 35.64 -11.84
CA SER A 803 -8.36 36.41 -13.04
C SER A 803 -7.28 35.76 -13.89
N ILE A 804 -6.23 35.23 -13.26
CA ILE A 804 -5.15 34.52 -13.94
C ILE A 804 -5.70 33.24 -14.63
N ILE A 805 -6.55 32.47 -13.95
CA ILE A 805 -7.18 31.27 -14.52
C ILE A 805 -8.10 31.63 -15.69
N ASP A 806 -8.95 32.66 -15.52
CA ASP A 806 -9.87 33.10 -16.56
C ASP A 806 -9.11 33.61 -17.80
N ASN A 807 -8.00 34.36 -17.62
CA ASN A 807 -7.13 34.77 -18.69
C ASN A 807 -6.44 33.55 -19.37
N TYR A 808 -5.99 32.59 -18.59
CA TYR A 808 -5.39 31.38 -19.14
C TYR A 808 -6.35 30.62 -20.07
N PHE A 809 -7.60 30.40 -19.67
CA PHE A 809 -8.58 29.72 -20.50
C PHE A 809 -9.07 30.56 -21.68
N ARG A 810 -8.94 31.88 -21.61
CA ARG A 810 -9.21 32.74 -22.76
C ARG A 810 -8.11 32.57 -23.84
N GLU A 811 -6.86 32.45 -23.40
CA GLU A 811 -5.70 32.30 -24.31
C GLU A 811 -5.53 30.86 -24.80
N TYR A 812 -5.98 29.87 -24.03
CA TYR A 812 -5.92 28.45 -24.33
C TYR A 812 -7.30 27.78 -24.23
N PRO A 813 -8.26 28.14 -25.12
CA PRO A 813 -9.65 27.67 -24.99
C PRO A 813 -9.80 26.18 -25.22
N PHE A 814 -8.93 25.54 -26.01
CA PHE A 814 -8.98 24.12 -26.26
C PHE A 814 -8.55 23.28 -25.07
N ILE A 815 -7.75 23.82 -24.14
CA ILE A 815 -7.45 23.13 -22.88
C ILE A 815 -8.71 23.04 -22.02
N LYS A 816 -9.49 24.11 -21.89
CA LYS A 816 -10.75 24.07 -21.16
C LYS A 816 -11.72 23.06 -21.78
N LYS A 817 -11.84 23.08 -23.11
CA LYS A 817 -12.65 22.12 -23.87
C LYS A 817 -12.23 20.68 -23.59
N TYR A 818 -10.94 20.38 -23.64
CA TYR A 818 -10.39 19.06 -23.30
C TYR A 818 -10.79 18.63 -21.88
N MET A 819 -10.65 19.51 -20.89
CA MET A 819 -11.01 19.18 -19.50
C MET A 819 -12.49 18.79 -19.38
N ASP A 820 -13.38 19.59 -19.98
CA ASP A 820 -14.82 19.35 -19.95
C ASP A 820 -15.18 18.06 -20.70
N GLU A 821 -14.55 17.79 -21.85
CA GLU A 821 -14.75 16.57 -22.63
C GLU A 821 -14.29 15.32 -21.86
N GLN A 822 -13.16 15.37 -21.15
CA GLN A 822 -12.70 14.22 -20.36
C GLN A 822 -13.63 13.91 -19.20
N ILE A 823 -14.14 14.92 -18.51
CA ILE A 823 -15.12 14.73 -17.43
C ILE A 823 -16.41 14.12 -17.98
N ASN A 824 -16.90 14.62 -19.11
CA ASN A 824 -18.12 14.10 -19.75
C ASN A 824 -17.92 12.67 -20.25
N PHE A 825 -16.79 12.38 -20.88
CA PHE A 825 -16.43 11.03 -21.30
C PHE A 825 -16.40 10.06 -20.12
N ALA A 826 -15.78 10.49 -19.01
CA ALA A 826 -15.73 9.67 -17.81
C ALA A 826 -17.11 9.42 -17.20
N ARG A 827 -18.02 10.42 -17.25
CA ARG A 827 -19.41 10.27 -16.77
C ARG A 827 -20.22 9.29 -17.62
N GLU A 828 -19.99 9.30 -18.94
CA GLU A 828 -20.68 8.43 -19.87
C GLU A 828 -20.16 6.98 -19.83
N HIS A 829 -18.82 6.80 -19.74
CA HIS A 829 -18.19 5.49 -19.91
C HIS A 829 -17.67 4.86 -18.62
N GLY A 830 -17.62 5.62 -17.50
CA GLY A 830 -17.09 5.14 -16.22
C GLY A 830 -15.57 5.07 -16.14
N TYR A 831 -14.83 5.43 -17.20
CA TYR A 831 -13.37 5.42 -17.25
C TYR A 831 -12.81 6.55 -18.11
N VAL A 832 -11.51 6.77 -18.00
CA VAL A 832 -10.69 7.54 -18.94
C VAL A 832 -9.53 6.69 -19.45
N GLN A 833 -8.88 7.12 -20.53
CA GLN A 833 -7.82 6.34 -21.16
C GLN A 833 -6.66 7.21 -21.67
N THR A 834 -5.47 6.60 -21.75
CA THR A 834 -4.29 7.20 -22.37
C THR A 834 -4.37 7.14 -23.91
N LEU A 835 -3.43 7.78 -24.61
CA LEU A 835 -3.31 7.69 -26.07
C LEU A 835 -3.09 6.25 -26.57
N LEU A 836 -2.55 5.35 -25.76
CA LEU A 836 -2.37 3.94 -26.09
C LEU A 836 -3.57 3.06 -25.68
N GLY A 837 -4.57 3.62 -24.98
CA GLY A 837 -5.76 2.90 -24.56
C GLY A 837 -5.66 2.28 -23.17
N ARG A 838 -4.65 2.63 -22.35
CA ARG A 838 -4.62 2.26 -20.94
C ARG A 838 -5.82 2.91 -20.22
N LYS A 839 -6.62 2.11 -19.52
CA LYS A 839 -7.84 2.56 -18.87
C LYS A 839 -7.63 2.77 -17.38
N ARG A 840 -8.32 3.79 -16.86
CA ARG A 840 -8.52 3.99 -15.43
C ARG A 840 -10.00 4.15 -15.15
N TRP A 841 -10.54 3.26 -14.33
CA TRP A 841 -11.94 3.30 -13.92
C TRP A 841 -12.18 4.38 -12.87
N LEU A 842 -13.24 5.15 -13.02
CA LEU A 842 -13.60 6.28 -12.14
C LEU A 842 -15.00 6.07 -11.59
N ARG A 843 -15.17 5.11 -10.70
CA ARG A 843 -16.48 4.71 -10.13
C ARG A 843 -17.20 5.87 -9.44
N ASP A 844 -16.44 6.85 -8.93
CA ASP A 844 -16.95 7.99 -8.17
C ASP A 844 -17.27 9.23 -9.03
N ILE A 845 -17.17 9.15 -10.35
CA ILE A 845 -17.33 10.31 -11.27
C ILE A 845 -18.75 10.89 -11.22
N THR A 846 -19.74 10.10 -10.86
CA THR A 846 -21.15 10.51 -10.70
C THR A 846 -21.57 10.62 -9.24
N SER A 847 -20.62 10.59 -8.30
CA SER A 847 -20.91 10.68 -6.86
C SER A 847 -21.71 11.95 -6.51
N ALA A 848 -22.74 11.81 -5.67
CA ALA A 848 -23.47 12.96 -5.15
C ALA A 848 -22.61 13.83 -4.21
N ASN A 849 -21.57 13.27 -3.60
CA ASN A 849 -20.62 14.01 -2.78
C ASN A 849 -19.69 14.84 -3.66
N GLN A 850 -19.77 16.16 -3.55
CA GLN A 850 -18.96 17.11 -4.34
C GLN A 850 -17.46 16.92 -4.16
N THR A 851 -16.99 16.59 -2.97
CA THR A 851 -15.56 16.37 -2.69
C THR A 851 -15.05 15.11 -3.38
N VAL A 852 -15.80 14.02 -3.27
CA VAL A 852 -15.49 12.72 -3.90
C VAL A 852 -15.59 12.85 -5.42
N ARG A 853 -16.65 13.44 -5.93
CA ARG A 853 -16.82 13.71 -7.37
C ARG A 853 -15.72 14.61 -7.90
N GLY A 854 -15.39 15.70 -7.20
CA GLY A 854 -14.32 16.61 -7.61
C GLY A 854 -12.95 15.94 -7.65
N PHE A 855 -12.68 14.94 -6.79
CA PHE A 855 -11.48 14.12 -6.86
C PHE A 855 -11.49 13.23 -8.12
N ALA A 856 -12.62 12.58 -8.43
CA ALA A 856 -12.77 11.78 -9.64
C ALA A 856 -12.67 12.64 -10.92
N GLU A 857 -13.25 13.84 -10.95
CA GLU A 857 -13.15 14.80 -12.05
C GLU A 857 -11.69 15.24 -12.29
N ARG A 858 -10.93 15.52 -11.23
CA ARG A 858 -9.49 15.78 -11.37
C ARG A 858 -8.73 14.58 -11.94
N ASN A 859 -9.04 13.38 -11.48
CA ASN A 859 -8.45 12.17 -12.05
C ASN A 859 -8.84 11.95 -13.51
N ALA A 860 -10.06 12.35 -13.93
CA ALA A 860 -10.48 12.28 -15.32
C ALA A 860 -9.63 13.17 -16.24
N ILE A 861 -9.24 14.35 -15.77
CA ILE A 861 -8.39 15.29 -16.51
C ILE A 861 -6.93 14.79 -16.53
N ASN A 862 -6.41 14.36 -15.37
CA ASN A 862 -4.99 14.07 -15.18
C ASN A 862 -4.56 12.73 -15.78
N THR A 863 -5.40 11.71 -15.66
CA THR A 863 -4.99 10.34 -16.00
C THR A 863 -4.60 10.19 -17.48
N PRO A 864 -5.31 10.76 -18.47
CA PRO A 864 -4.88 10.69 -19.86
C PRO A 864 -3.49 11.28 -20.10
N VAL A 865 -3.15 12.35 -19.39
CA VAL A 865 -1.85 13.03 -19.51
C VAL A 865 -0.75 12.24 -18.80
N GLN A 866 -0.89 12.01 -17.51
CA GLN A 866 0.11 11.31 -16.70
C GLN A 866 0.31 9.85 -17.15
N GLY A 867 -0.79 9.18 -17.50
CA GLY A 867 -0.73 7.81 -18.01
C GLY A 867 -0.06 7.73 -19.38
N THR A 868 -0.29 8.70 -20.26
CA THR A 868 0.42 8.75 -21.55
C THR A 868 1.91 9.02 -21.36
N ALA A 869 2.29 9.90 -20.43
CA ALA A 869 3.70 10.11 -20.09
C ALA A 869 4.34 8.83 -19.53
N ALA A 870 3.61 8.09 -18.67
CA ALA A 870 4.07 6.79 -18.17
C ALA A 870 4.21 5.73 -19.28
N ASP A 871 3.28 5.67 -20.21
CA ASP A 871 3.37 4.79 -21.39
C ASP A 871 4.56 5.17 -22.26
N MET A 872 4.79 6.47 -22.46
CA MET A 872 5.88 6.98 -23.27
C MET A 872 7.25 6.63 -22.70
N ILE A 873 7.49 6.84 -21.40
CA ILE A 873 8.78 6.50 -20.80
C ILE A 873 9.03 4.99 -20.83
N LYS A 874 8.00 4.15 -20.66
CA LYS A 874 8.11 2.70 -20.79
C LYS A 874 8.47 2.27 -22.22
N LEU A 875 7.83 2.87 -23.23
CA LEU A 875 8.20 2.64 -24.64
C LEU A 875 9.64 3.10 -24.92
N ALA A 876 10.06 4.23 -24.34
CA ALA A 876 11.45 4.69 -24.46
C ALA A 876 12.43 3.70 -23.84
N MET A 877 12.14 3.17 -22.65
CA MET A 877 12.96 2.12 -22.02
C MET A 877 13.09 0.90 -22.92
N ILE A 878 11.99 0.43 -23.53
CA ILE A 878 11.96 -0.72 -24.44
C ILE A 878 12.80 -0.43 -25.68
N GLU A 879 12.59 0.72 -26.31
CA GLU A 879 13.28 1.09 -27.56
C GLU A 879 14.78 1.30 -27.35
N VAL A 880 15.16 2.04 -26.30
CA VAL A 880 16.57 2.26 -25.95
C VAL A 880 17.26 0.95 -25.59
N HIS A 881 16.64 0.10 -24.80
CA HIS A 881 17.17 -1.21 -24.43
C HIS A 881 17.38 -2.10 -25.67
N LYS A 882 16.41 -2.14 -26.57
CA LYS A 882 16.51 -2.87 -27.84
C LYS A 882 17.68 -2.36 -28.69
N LYS A 883 17.83 -1.05 -28.84
CA LYS A 883 18.94 -0.43 -29.59
C LYS A 883 20.29 -0.71 -28.91
N LEU A 884 20.38 -0.63 -27.59
CA LEU A 884 21.61 -0.97 -26.85
C LEU A 884 21.99 -2.44 -27.07
N LYS A 885 21.04 -3.37 -26.97
CA LYS A 885 21.31 -4.80 -27.24
C LYS A 885 21.71 -5.10 -28.69
N ALA A 886 21.24 -4.33 -29.66
CA ALA A 886 21.61 -4.47 -31.08
C ALA A 886 22.95 -3.78 -31.39
N SER A 887 23.48 -2.95 -30.51
CA SER A 887 24.75 -2.23 -30.67
C SER A 887 25.93 -3.01 -30.08
N THR A 888 27.15 -2.50 -30.28
CA THR A 888 28.37 -2.98 -29.61
C THR A 888 28.65 -2.26 -28.28
N LEU A 889 27.78 -1.35 -27.86
CA LEU A 889 27.96 -0.57 -26.65
C LEU A 889 27.79 -1.41 -25.38
N GLN A 890 28.64 -1.17 -24.41
CA GLN A 890 28.55 -1.79 -23.07
C GLN A 890 27.69 -0.99 -22.10
N THR A 891 27.13 0.10 -22.55
CA THR A 891 26.20 0.98 -21.82
C THR A 891 25.01 0.21 -21.25
N LYS A 892 24.67 0.43 -19.99
CA LYS A 892 23.56 -0.23 -19.27
C LYS A 892 22.57 0.79 -18.71
N MET A 893 21.28 0.58 -18.93
CA MET A 893 20.22 1.30 -18.22
C MET A 893 20.14 0.76 -16.80
N ILE A 894 20.15 1.64 -15.78
CA ILE A 894 20.21 1.22 -14.37
C ILE A 894 19.09 1.77 -13.52
N LEU A 895 18.55 2.98 -13.82
CA LEU A 895 17.44 3.58 -13.07
C LEU A 895 16.44 4.25 -14.00
N GLN A 896 15.20 4.30 -13.52
CA GLN A 896 14.12 5.14 -14.06
C GLN A 896 13.52 5.94 -12.91
N VAL A 897 13.46 7.26 -13.03
CA VAL A 897 12.95 8.18 -12.00
C VAL A 897 12.09 9.25 -12.67
N HIS A 898 10.77 9.18 -12.45
CA HIS A 898 9.77 10.05 -13.08
C HIS A 898 9.83 9.97 -14.64
N ASP A 899 10.36 10.99 -15.30
CA ASP A 899 10.55 11.12 -16.74
C ASP A 899 12.03 11.01 -17.16
N GLU A 900 12.90 10.62 -16.24
CA GLU A 900 14.35 10.48 -16.34
C GLU A 900 14.77 9.00 -16.43
N LEU A 901 15.75 8.70 -17.31
CA LEU A 901 16.47 7.43 -17.40
C LEU A 901 17.95 7.63 -17.08
N VAL A 902 18.50 6.77 -16.22
CA VAL A 902 19.93 6.84 -15.85
C VAL A 902 20.66 5.60 -16.38
N PHE A 903 21.84 5.85 -16.91
CA PHE A 903 22.68 4.82 -17.55
C PHE A 903 24.09 4.83 -16.97
N ASP A 904 24.69 3.66 -16.92
CA ASP A 904 26.08 3.41 -16.58
C ASP A 904 26.88 3.17 -17.89
N VAL A 905 27.85 4.02 -18.19
CA VAL A 905 28.42 4.16 -19.53
C VAL A 905 29.94 4.21 -19.49
N PRO A 906 30.67 3.41 -20.30
CA PRO A 906 32.11 3.57 -20.48
C PRO A 906 32.48 4.97 -21.03
N ASP A 907 33.58 5.55 -20.56
CA ASP A 907 34.01 6.91 -20.95
C ASP A 907 34.13 7.09 -22.48
N ASN A 908 34.57 6.05 -23.17
CA ASN A 908 34.75 6.05 -24.64
C ASN A 908 33.41 5.90 -25.40
N GLU A 909 32.30 5.59 -24.73
CA GLU A 909 31.00 5.39 -25.35
C GLU A 909 30.05 6.57 -25.13
N VAL A 910 30.40 7.54 -24.30
CA VAL A 910 29.48 8.60 -23.81
C VAL A 910 28.73 9.32 -24.93
N GLU A 911 29.43 9.79 -25.98
CA GLU A 911 28.79 10.54 -27.07
C GLU A 911 27.91 9.64 -27.96
N ALA A 912 28.33 8.41 -28.20
CA ALA A 912 27.55 7.44 -28.97
C ALA A 912 26.30 7.00 -28.18
N ALA A 913 26.44 6.77 -26.88
CA ALA A 913 25.37 6.40 -25.99
C ALA A 913 24.35 7.55 -25.85
N LYS A 914 24.78 8.80 -25.60
CA LYS A 914 23.89 9.97 -25.56
C LYS A 914 23.02 10.08 -26.81
N LYS A 915 23.65 9.97 -27.98
CA LYS A 915 22.93 10.04 -29.25
C LYS A 915 21.87 8.96 -29.36
N LEU A 916 22.25 7.71 -29.11
CA LEU A 916 21.36 6.54 -29.17
C LEU A 916 20.17 6.68 -28.20
N ILE A 917 20.46 7.11 -26.94
CA ILE A 917 19.47 7.28 -25.89
C ILE A 917 18.47 8.37 -26.25
N VAL A 918 18.96 9.56 -26.64
CA VAL A 918 18.10 10.69 -27.00
C VAL A 918 17.24 10.35 -28.22
N GLU A 919 17.83 9.77 -29.26
CA GLU A 919 17.08 9.31 -30.45
C GLU A 919 16.04 8.24 -30.07
N GLY A 920 16.38 7.32 -29.19
CA GLY A 920 15.46 6.29 -28.69
C GLY A 920 14.29 6.88 -27.92
N MET A 921 14.56 7.79 -26.99
CA MET A 921 13.52 8.46 -26.23
C MET A 921 12.60 9.32 -27.11
N GLN A 922 13.15 10.13 -28.00
CA GLN A 922 12.37 10.99 -28.89
C GLN A 922 11.52 10.23 -29.92
N SER A 923 11.96 9.06 -30.34
CA SER A 923 11.27 8.23 -31.33
C SER A 923 10.27 7.23 -30.73
N ALA A 924 10.27 7.04 -29.41
CA ALA A 924 9.50 6.00 -28.73
C ALA A 924 7.98 6.10 -28.97
N MET A 925 7.47 7.33 -29.04
CA MET A 925 6.06 7.59 -29.31
C MET A 925 5.88 8.91 -30.03
N LYS A 926 5.10 8.92 -31.11
CA LYS A 926 4.68 10.14 -31.81
C LYS A 926 3.44 10.72 -31.12
N LEU A 927 3.48 12.01 -30.81
CA LEU A 927 2.33 12.72 -30.27
C LEU A 927 1.41 13.20 -31.41
N PRO A 928 0.06 13.28 -31.17
CA PRO A 928 -0.87 13.94 -32.07
C PRO A 928 -0.45 15.36 -32.42
N ASN A 929 -0.97 15.86 -33.55
CA ASN A 929 -0.72 17.22 -34.04
C ASN A 929 0.77 17.55 -34.24
N GLU A 930 1.62 16.52 -34.41
CA GLU A 930 3.05 16.66 -34.63
C GLU A 930 3.79 17.48 -33.54
N VAL A 931 3.30 17.43 -32.30
CA VAL A 931 3.99 18.07 -31.17
C VAL A 931 5.33 17.38 -30.95
N PRO A 932 6.45 18.13 -30.98
CA PRO A 932 7.77 17.52 -30.89
C PRO A 932 8.02 16.94 -29.50
N VAL A 933 8.56 15.71 -29.45
CA VAL A 933 9.07 15.10 -28.22
C VAL A 933 10.55 15.42 -28.12
N ILE A 934 10.97 16.04 -27.04
CA ILE A 934 12.37 16.44 -26.82
C ILE A 934 12.87 15.74 -25.57
N ALA A 935 14.05 15.11 -25.68
CA ALA A 935 14.81 14.59 -24.57
C ALA A 935 16.22 15.21 -24.58
N GLU A 936 16.74 15.48 -23.40
CA GLU A 936 18.08 16.04 -23.18
C GLU A 936 18.89 15.04 -22.36
N ALA A 937 20.22 14.97 -22.58
CA ALA A 937 21.08 14.04 -21.85
C ALA A 937 22.36 14.73 -21.38
N GLY A 938 22.64 14.65 -20.09
CA GLY A 938 23.88 15.03 -19.46
C GLY A 938 24.75 13.84 -19.12
N ALA A 939 26.04 14.05 -18.83
CA ALA A 939 26.95 13.03 -18.35
C ALA A 939 27.82 13.58 -17.21
N GLY A 940 28.15 12.74 -16.24
CA GLY A 940 28.95 13.10 -15.08
C GLY A 940 29.45 11.88 -14.32
N LYS A 941 30.32 12.12 -13.34
CA LYS A 941 30.86 11.04 -12.49
C LYS A 941 29.86 10.50 -11.49
N ASN A 942 28.84 11.28 -11.20
CA ASN A 942 27.75 10.93 -10.32
C ASN A 942 26.42 11.46 -10.89
N TRP A 943 25.32 11.01 -10.30
CA TRP A 943 23.97 11.35 -10.81
C TRP A 943 23.66 12.85 -10.76
N LEU A 944 24.20 13.60 -9.76
CA LEU A 944 23.97 15.06 -9.70
C LEU A 944 24.66 15.79 -10.84
N GLU A 945 25.88 15.38 -11.21
CA GLU A 945 26.62 16.00 -12.31
C GLU A 945 26.03 15.63 -13.69
N ALA A 946 25.44 14.44 -13.78
CA ALA A 946 24.82 13.97 -15.01
C ALA A 946 23.45 14.61 -15.27
N HIS A 947 22.75 15.12 -14.26
CA HIS A 947 21.42 15.76 -14.34
C HIS A 947 21.56 17.28 -14.52
#